data_3a4e7e724ffb9c82ca2eb6b08631357d
#
_entry.id   3a4e7e724ffb9c82ca2eb6b08631357d
#
_cell.length_a   1.000
_cell.length_b   1.000
_cell.length_c   1.000
_cell.angle_alpha   90.00
_cell.angle_beta   90.00
_cell.angle_gamma   90.00
#
_symmetry.space_group_name_H-M   'P 1'
#
loop_
_entity.id
_entity.type
_entity.pdbx_description
1 polymer ?
#
loop_
_entity_poly.entity_id
_entity_poly.type
_entity_poly.pdbx_seq_one_letter_code
_entity_poly.pdbx_strand_id
1 'polypeptide(L)'
;MHKTFLFLSTACFSFLLSNAQITENDILLTISGEPVSANEFMRVYNKNLNLVQDDSQKEVDSYLELFVNYKLKLAEAKALRYDKDPAYINEFMSYKNQLIQTYLTDKNVTDDLVREAYYRTENEVKAQHILVLLDEVETDTLAAYSKIEAYRERFLNEDFESLKKELHNGKSVFVEDLGYFSAFKMVYNFESAAYATEVGSVSQPFRTRFGFHVVKVLDKRKSKGQVSVAHIMIANTQKDTTLVAKDRIQELHRLLLQGEDFGELAKQFSDDKSSSIRGGELKPFKSGQINSEIFETTAFELSPSNPISIPIQTQFGWHILKYINRKQVQSFEELQSELESRVGKDSRSQLVKAKMLEQLLAEYQIETPNSNLAKFESNLNYNTSKNVWELPSNFNKSQSFLNIKNQTHTYLDFLEFLNNNLKSIKKEWPTSVVVKKQYASFLEKSVFRYKEENLEKENKEFSYILNEYREGLLLFELMQDKIWEGAKNDSIGLQEFYNLNKQNYIWPDRIEGSVARSSKAKYIKRVRKYWAKNKSIKLIDEVLNKKQQNVIFSNGELELGHPTLPKSIPYKTGLSNVIKENSNFYVINVTALKPTTLKTFEEAKGQLLADYQIVLESEWINDLRAKFKVVINQDVLAKVNAIISN
;
A
#
# COMPACT_ATOMS: atom_id res chain seq x y z
N MET A 1 56.69 58.38 -49.46
CA MET A 1 55.88 57.19 -49.65
C MET A 1 55.14 56.91 -48.30
N HIS A 2 53.94 57.47 -48.15
CA HIS A 2 53.12 57.33 -46.95
C HIS A 2 52.06 56.23 -47.21
N LYS A 3 52.04 55.21 -46.40
CA LYS A 3 50.94 54.20 -46.36
C LYS A 3 50.05 54.53 -45.23
N THR A 4 48.82 54.95 -45.52
CA THR A 4 47.72 55.18 -44.61
C THR A 4 47.11 53.85 -44.27
N PHE A 5 47.08 53.52 -43.00
CA PHE A 5 46.34 52.33 -42.44
C PHE A 5 44.94 52.76 -42.08
N LEU A 6 43.97 52.17 -42.75
CA LEU A 6 42.52 52.33 -42.41
C LEU A 6 42.13 51.33 -41.37
N PHE A 7 41.75 51.75 -40.12
CA PHE A 7 41.21 50.92 -39.10
C PHE A 7 39.70 50.78 -39.33
N LEU A 8 39.25 49.55 -39.68
CA LEU A 8 37.88 49.20 -39.76
C LEU A 8 37.47 48.70 -38.36
N SER A 9 36.72 49.52 -37.62
CA SER A 9 36.13 49.12 -36.30
C SER A 9 34.87 48.26 -36.56
N THR A 10 35.01 46.95 -36.37
CA THR A 10 33.88 46.02 -36.36
C THR A 10 33.27 46.09 -34.96
N ALA A 11 32.14 46.77 -34.83
CA ALA A 11 31.30 46.71 -33.64
C ALA A 11 30.63 45.34 -33.55
N CYS A 12 31.16 44.44 -32.74
CA CYS A 12 30.47 43.24 -32.31
C CYS A 12 29.27 43.63 -31.42
N PHE A 13 28.09 43.62 -32.01
CA PHE A 13 26.84 43.59 -31.23
C PHE A 13 26.72 42.19 -30.60
N SER A 14 27.20 42.05 -29.37
CA SER A 14 26.91 40.87 -28.57
C SER A 14 25.45 40.93 -28.17
N PHE A 15 24.60 40.18 -28.92
CA PHE A 15 23.28 39.83 -28.42
C PHE A 15 23.50 38.96 -27.17
N LEU A 16 23.38 39.56 -26.01
CA LEU A 16 23.15 38.86 -24.75
C LEU A 16 21.77 38.18 -24.88
N LEU A 17 21.77 36.94 -25.29
CA LEU A 17 20.65 36.02 -25.03
C LEU A 17 20.54 35.92 -23.52
N SER A 18 19.78 36.83 -22.90
CA SER A 18 19.34 36.61 -21.54
C SER A 18 18.43 35.40 -21.56
N ASN A 19 18.92 34.26 -21.08
CA ASN A 19 18.05 33.14 -20.78
C ASN A 19 16.92 33.68 -19.89
N ALA A 20 15.71 33.72 -20.40
CA ALA A 20 14.52 34.15 -19.66
C ALA A 20 14.28 33.11 -18.58
N GLN A 21 14.82 33.36 -17.38
CA GLN A 21 14.60 32.49 -16.23
C GLN A 21 13.39 33.00 -15.46
N ILE A 22 12.37 32.16 -15.28
CA ILE A 22 11.24 32.49 -14.43
C ILE A 22 11.67 32.37 -12.96
N THR A 23 11.41 33.42 -12.20
CA THR A 23 11.65 33.50 -10.76
C THR A 23 10.36 33.26 -9.98
N GLU A 24 10.48 33.04 -8.68
CA GLU A 24 9.30 32.88 -7.79
C GLU A 24 8.43 34.15 -7.73
N ASN A 25 8.99 35.30 -8.05
CA ASN A 25 8.31 36.59 -8.02
C ASN A 25 7.63 36.97 -9.34
N ASP A 26 7.79 36.18 -10.41
CA ASP A 26 7.14 36.44 -11.68
C ASP A 26 5.64 36.06 -11.59
N ILE A 27 4.79 37.07 -11.39
CA ILE A 27 3.33 36.91 -11.33
C ILE A 27 2.79 36.91 -12.78
N LEU A 28 2.23 35.77 -13.21
CA LEU A 28 1.66 35.60 -14.55
C LEU A 28 0.32 36.30 -14.70
N LEU A 29 -0.52 36.18 -13.68
CA LEU A 29 -1.85 36.81 -13.69
C LEU A 29 -2.34 37.14 -12.29
N THR A 30 -3.36 37.96 -12.18
CA THR A 30 -4.09 38.18 -10.93
C THR A 30 -5.58 37.94 -11.16
N ILE A 31 -6.27 37.39 -10.15
CA ILE A 31 -7.72 37.25 -10.11
C ILE A 31 -8.25 38.04 -8.92
N SER A 32 -8.97 39.13 -9.21
CA SER A 32 -9.45 40.09 -8.20
C SER A 32 -8.34 40.57 -7.24
N GLY A 33 -7.11 40.70 -7.76
CA GLY A 33 -5.93 41.13 -7.01
C GLY A 33 -5.10 40.01 -6.40
N GLU A 34 -5.63 38.79 -6.28
CA GLU A 34 -4.87 37.61 -5.81
C GLU A 34 -3.87 37.17 -6.88
N PRO A 35 -2.56 37.07 -6.55
CA PRO A 35 -1.54 36.76 -7.53
C PRO A 35 -1.46 35.24 -7.82
N VAL A 36 -1.20 34.91 -9.09
CA VAL A 36 -0.90 33.57 -9.57
C VAL A 36 0.46 33.58 -10.27
N SER A 37 1.40 32.78 -9.78
CA SER A 37 2.77 32.80 -10.28
C SER A 37 2.94 32.06 -11.63
N ALA A 38 3.93 32.47 -12.40
CA ALA A 38 4.31 31.78 -13.63
C ALA A 38 4.83 30.34 -13.35
N ASN A 39 5.51 30.13 -12.23
CA ASN A 39 5.97 28.81 -11.81
C ASN A 39 4.81 27.84 -11.56
N GLU A 40 3.72 28.32 -10.95
CA GLU A 40 2.52 27.52 -10.75
C GLU A 40 1.89 27.11 -12.08
N PHE A 41 1.70 28.06 -12.98
CA PHE A 41 1.20 27.79 -14.34
C PHE A 41 2.05 26.74 -15.07
N MET A 42 3.37 26.97 -15.13
CA MET A 42 4.29 26.05 -15.84
C MET A 42 4.29 24.64 -15.24
N ARG A 43 4.22 24.53 -13.92
CA ARG A 43 4.15 23.24 -13.24
C ARG A 43 2.87 22.48 -13.63
N VAL A 44 1.72 23.16 -13.61
CA VAL A 44 0.43 22.57 -13.97
C VAL A 44 0.39 22.23 -15.46
N TYR A 45 0.89 23.12 -16.31
CA TYR A 45 1.02 22.91 -17.75
C TYR A 45 1.84 21.65 -18.07
N ASN A 46 3.08 21.57 -17.57
CA ASN A 46 3.98 20.46 -17.83
C ASN A 46 3.43 19.12 -17.33
N LYS A 47 2.77 19.13 -16.17
CA LYS A 47 2.17 17.93 -15.59
C LYS A 47 1.01 17.39 -16.43
N ASN A 48 0.19 18.28 -16.97
CA ASN A 48 -1.03 17.92 -17.67
C ASN A 48 -0.88 17.81 -19.20
N LEU A 49 0.25 18.20 -19.75
CA LEU A 49 0.49 18.24 -21.21
C LEU A 49 0.19 16.88 -21.89
N ASN A 50 0.52 15.76 -21.25
CA ASN A 50 0.25 14.42 -21.76
C ASN A 50 -1.21 13.96 -21.58
N LEU A 51 -2.00 14.65 -20.77
CA LEU A 51 -3.41 14.34 -20.51
C LEU A 51 -4.35 15.08 -21.47
N VAL A 52 -3.88 16.19 -22.05
CA VAL A 52 -4.65 16.96 -23.04
C VAL A 52 -4.68 16.19 -24.35
N GLN A 53 -5.89 15.79 -24.77
CA GLN A 53 -6.10 14.98 -25.99
C GLN A 53 -6.11 15.82 -27.27
N ASP A 54 -6.56 17.06 -27.19
CA ASP A 54 -6.62 18.00 -28.31
C ASP A 54 -5.32 18.80 -28.40
N ASP A 55 -4.55 18.57 -29.44
CA ASP A 55 -3.25 19.23 -29.62
C ASP A 55 -3.37 20.76 -29.70
N SER A 56 -4.52 21.32 -30.15
CA SER A 56 -4.75 22.76 -30.16
C SER A 56 -4.81 23.37 -28.76
N GLN A 57 -5.19 22.57 -27.76
CA GLN A 57 -5.22 22.98 -26.35
C GLN A 57 -3.86 22.87 -25.65
N LYS A 58 -2.87 22.31 -26.31
CA LYS A 58 -1.49 22.27 -25.83
C LYS A 58 -0.72 23.57 -26.10
N GLU A 59 -1.21 24.42 -27.01
CA GLU A 59 -0.67 25.74 -27.20
C GLU A 59 -0.79 26.56 -25.92
N VAL A 60 0.27 27.30 -25.55
CA VAL A 60 0.36 27.99 -24.26
C VAL A 60 -0.83 28.93 -24.02
N ASP A 61 -1.23 29.70 -25.04
CA ASP A 61 -2.34 30.64 -24.91
C ASP A 61 -3.68 29.93 -24.72
N SER A 62 -3.93 28.84 -25.45
CA SER A 62 -5.13 28.02 -25.28
C SER A 62 -5.18 27.35 -23.91
N TYR A 63 -4.04 26.84 -23.45
CA TYR A 63 -3.93 26.24 -22.11
C TYR A 63 -4.09 27.29 -20.99
N LEU A 64 -3.58 28.51 -21.21
CA LEU A 64 -3.76 29.63 -20.27
C LEU A 64 -5.24 29.95 -20.04
N GLU A 65 -6.06 29.90 -21.10
CA GLU A 65 -7.52 30.10 -20.97
C GLU A 65 -8.15 29.01 -20.08
N LEU A 66 -7.76 27.74 -20.26
CA LEU A 66 -8.23 26.65 -19.39
C LEU A 66 -7.78 26.85 -17.94
N PHE A 67 -6.54 27.27 -17.76
CA PHE A 67 -5.98 27.55 -16.43
C PHE A 67 -6.67 28.74 -15.75
N VAL A 68 -6.97 29.81 -16.49
CA VAL A 68 -7.75 30.95 -15.98
C VAL A 68 -9.13 30.49 -15.54
N ASN A 69 -9.85 29.70 -16.36
CA ASN A 69 -11.15 29.17 -15.99
C ASN A 69 -11.12 28.31 -14.74
N TYR A 70 -10.08 27.48 -14.61
CA TYR A 70 -9.81 26.71 -13.38
C TYR A 70 -9.63 27.63 -12.15
N LYS A 71 -8.80 28.66 -12.27
CA LYS A 71 -8.56 29.62 -11.17
C LYS A 71 -9.78 30.47 -10.82
N LEU A 72 -10.62 30.81 -11.81
CA LEU A 72 -11.91 31.51 -11.57
C LEU A 72 -12.85 30.65 -10.72
N LYS A 73 -12.96 29.35 -11.03
CA LYS A 73 -13.76 28.42 -10.23
C LYS A 73 -13.26 28.31 -8.80
N LEU A 74 -11.93 28.26 -8.59
CA LEU A 74 -11.36 28.26 -7.25
C LEU A 74 -11.62 29.57 -6.50
N ALA A 75 -11.59 30.71 -7.18
CA ALA A 75 -11.96 31.99 -6.59
C ALA A 75 -13.43 31.99 -6.14
N GLU A 76 -14.32 31.40 -6.94
CA GLU A 76 -15.74 31.26 -6.57
C GLU A 76 -15.92 30.32 -5.37
N ALA A 77 -15.25 29.16 -5.36
CA ALA A 77 -15.29 28.22 -4.24
C ALA A 77 -14.91 28.91 -2.91
N LYS A 78 -13.83 29.71 -2.93
CA LYS A 78 -13.39 30.49 -1.77
C LYS A 78 -14.40 31.60 -1.40
N ALA A 79 -14.96 32.31 -2.38
CA ALA A 79 -15.97 33.34 -2.15
C ALA A 79 -17.24 32.76 -1.51
N LEU A 80 -17.63 31.56 -1.89
CA LEU A 80 -18.74 30.79 -1.33
C LEU A 80 -18.38 30.05 -0.04
N ARG A 81 -17.11 30.13 0.43
CA ARG A 81 -16.61 29.56 1.68
C ARG A 81 -16.64 28.03 1.74
N TYR A 82 -16.52 27.33 0.61
CA TYR A 82 -16.37 25.86 0.61
C TYR A 82 -15.14 25.42 1.38
N ASP A 83 -14.07 26.23 1.45
CA ASP A 83 -12.88 26.01 2.25
C ASP A 83 -13.13 25.99 3.77
N LYS A 84 -14.32 26.39 4.22
CA LYS A 84 -14.76 26.35 5.63
C LYS A 84 -15.76 25.25 5.94
N ASP A 85 -16.16 24.48 4.95
CA ASP A 85 -17.06 23.34 5.16
C ASP A 85 -16.39 22.28 6.03
N PRO A 86 -17.04 21.76 7.10
CA PRO A 86 -16.47 20.74 7.97
C PRO A 86 -16.13 19.44 7.23
N ALA A 87 -16.87 19.03 6.21
CA ALA A 87 -16.58 17.82 5.44
C ALA A 87 -15.30 18.01 4.64
N TYR A 88 -15.16 19.15 3.94
CA TYR A 88 -13.95 19.53 3.24
C TYR A 88 -12.72 19.55 4.18
N ILE A 89 -12.84 20.22 5.34
CA ILE A 89 -11.72 20.31 6.31
C ILE A 89 -11.30 18.92 6.78
N ASN A 90 -12.26 18.05 7.12
CA ASN A 90 -11.96 16.71 7.60
C ASN A 90 -11.28 15.86 6.53
N GLU A 91 -11.75 15.90 5.30
CA GLU A 91 -11.15 15.16 4.19
C GLU A 91 -9.76 15.68 3.86
N PHE A 92 -9.59 17.00 3.75
CA PHE A 92 -8.30 17.63 3.53
C PHE A 92 -7.29 17.27 4.63
N MET A 93 -7.69 17.34 5.91
CA MET A 93 -6.82 16.99 7.04
C MET A 93 -6.48 15.50 7.05
N SER A 94 -7.41 14.63 6.68
CA SER A 94 -7.14 13.19 6.53
C SER A 94 -6.06 12.94 5.46
N TYR A 95 -6.20 13.54 4.30
CA TYR A 95 -5.19 13.43 3.24
C TYR A 95 -3.83 14.03 3.65
N LYS A 96 -3.83 15.24 4.23
CA LYS A 96 -2.62 15.88 4.73
C LYS A 96 -1.87 14.97 5.69
N ASN A 97 -2.57 14.36 6.65
CA ASN A 97 -1.97 13.44 7.62
C ASN A 97 -1.38 12.18 6.96
N GLN A 98 -2.05 11.63 5.95
CA GLN A 98 -1.52 10.49 5.18
C GLN A 98 -0.26 10.91 4.39
N LEU A 99 -0.29 12.05 3.73
CA LEU A 99 0.84 12.56 2.96
C LEU A 99 2.05 12.84 3.86
N ILE A 100 1.86 13.46 5.03
CA ILE A 100 2.91 13.71 6.02
C ILE A 100 3.68 12.43 6.35
N GLN A 101 3.00 11.30 6.54
CA GLN A 101 3.65 10.03 6.90
C GLN A 101 4.70 9.60 5.87
N THR A 102 4.50 9.91 4.59
CA THR A 102 5.47 9.57 3.53
C THR A 102 6.75 10.42 3.59
N TYR A 103 6.69 11.59 4.22
CA TYR A 103 7.82 12.51 4.42
C TYR A 103 8.50 12.38 5.79
N LEU A 104 7.88 11.63 6.71
CA LEU A 104 8.44 11.35 8.05
C LEU A 104 9.13 9.98 8.12
N THR A 105 9.39 9.36 6.99
CA THR A 105 10.11 8.09 6.88
C THR A 105 11.37 8.27 6.06
N ASP A 106 12.50 7.73 6.55
CA ASP A 106 13.69 7.62 5.73
C ASP A 106 13.50 6.50 4.70
N LYS A 107 13.32 6.90 3.44
CA LYS A 107 13.04 5.96 2.36
C LYS A 107 14.19 5.01 2.08
N ASN A 108 15.44 5.49 2.18
CA ASN A 108 16.62 4.66 1.93
C ASN A 108 16.75 3.58 3.02
N VAL A 109 16.61 3.95 4.30
CA VAL A 109 16.63 2.98 5.41
C VAL A 109 15.48 1.99 5.28
N THR A 110 14.30 2.44 4.84
CA THR A 110 13.14 1.56 4.64
C THR A 110 13.42 0.57 3.51
N ASP A 111 13.94 1.02 2.37
CA ASP A 111 14.28 0.16 1.23
C ASP A 111 15.35 -0.87 1.59
N ASP A 112 16.38 -0.49 2.35
CA ASP A 112 17.43 -1.41 2.84
C ASP A 112 16.83 -2.48 3.75
N LEU A 113 15.96 -2.09 4.70
CA LEU A 113 15.30 -3.03 5.61
C LEU A 113 14.32 -3.96 4.87
N VAL A 114 13.66 -3.48 3.81
CA VAL A 114 12.77 -4.29 2.97
C VAL A 114 13.57 -5.32 2.16
N ARG A 115 14.71 -4.92 1.57
CA ARG A 115 15.63 -5.83 0.89
C ARG A 115 16.25 -6.86 1.83
N GLU A 116 16.64 -6.44 3.03
CA GLU A 116 17.11 -7.33 4.07
C GLU A 116 16.02 -8.33 4.48
N ALA A 117 14.80 -7.88 4.67
CA ALA A 117 13.67 -8.75 5.00
C ALA A 117 13.37 -9.74 3.87
N TYR A 118 13.52 -9.34 2.61
CA TYR A 118 13.41 -10.24 1.46
C TYR A 118 14.52 -11.31 1.50
N TYR A 119 15.77 -10.88 1.65
CA TYR A 119 16.90 -11.82 1.79
C TYR A 119 16.66 -12.85 2.89
N ARG A 120 16.18 -12.39 4.08
CA ARG A 120 15.86 -13.27 5.21
C ARG A 120 14.60 -14.11 4.99
N THR A 121 13.72 -13.72 4.04
CA THR A 121 12.57 -14.54 3.62
C THR A 121 12.99 -15.66 2.68
N GLU A 122 13.96 -15.39 1.79
CA GLU A 122 14.54 -16.39 0.90
C GLU A 122 15.53 -17.36 1.59
N ASN A 123 16.04 -17.00 2.74
CA ASN A 123 17.09 -17.78 3.44
C ASN A 123 16.62 -18.08 4.86
N GLU A 124 16.70 -19.33 5.25
CA GLU A 124 16.36 -19.82 6.59
C GLU A 124 17.60 -20.10 7.39
N VAL A 125 17.54 -19.84 8.71
CA VAL A 125 18.58 -20.10 9.69
C VAL A 125 18.07 -21.11 10.69
N LYS A 126 18.82 -22.21 10.94
CA LYS A 126 18.58 -23.14 12.05
C LYS A 126 19.47 -22.74 13.22
N ALA A 127 18.87 -22.50 14.38
CA ALA A 127 19.65 -22.02 15.52
C ALA A 127 19.13 -22.55 16.86
N GLN A 128 20.04 -22.56 17.81
CA GLN A 128 19.79 -22.77 19.23
C GLN A 128 20.19 -21.52 19.99
N HIS A 129 19.56 -21.22 21.12
CA HIS A 129 19.90 -20.04 21.90
C HIS A 129 19.91 -20.28 23.42
N ILE A 130 20.59 -19.38 24.11
CA ILE A 130 20.49 -19.20 25.55
C ILE A 130 20.05 -17.76 25.81
N LEU A 131 19.01 -17.57 26.64
CA LEU A 131 18.53 -16.30 27.14
C LEU A 131 18.73 -16.21 28.65
N VAL A 132 19.33 -15.15 29.13
CA VAL A 132 19.24 -14.69 30.50
C VAL A 132 18.22 -13.58 30.55
N LEU A 133 17.06 -13.87 31.17
CA LEU A 133 15.96 -12.93 31.25
C LEU A 133 16.36 -11.70 32.06
N LEU A 134 16.01 -10.51 31.56
CA LEU A 134 16.25 -9.24 32.23
C LEU A 134 15.18 -8.25 31.83
N ASP A 135 14.63 -7.51 32.79
CA ASP A 135 13.64 -6.47 32.48
C ASP A 135 14.21 -5.44 31.49
N GLU A 136 13.42 -5.03 30.55
CA GLU A 136 13.81 -4.07 29.50
C GLU A 136 14.42 -2.79 30.06
N VAL A 137 13.95 -2.39 31.23
CA VAL A 137 14.34 -1.13 31.88
C VAL A 137 15.40 -1.29 32.97
N GLU A 138 15.88 -2.53 33.19
CA GLU A 138 16.96 -2.74 34.17
C GLU A 138 18.24 -2.01 33.72
N THR A 139 18.76 -1.21 34.61
CA THR A 139 19.97 -0.39 34.38
C THR A 139 21.24 -1.08 34.87
N ASP A 140 21.16 -1.90 35.94
CA ASP A 140 22.25 -2.75 36.33
C ASP A 140 22.23 -4.07 35.57
N THR A 141 22.90 -4.06 34.45
CA THR A 141 22.93 -5.18 33.50
C THR A 141 24.21 -6.05 33.66
N LEU A 142 25.16 -5.63 34.50
CA LEU A 142 26.50 -6.26 34.58
C LEU A 142 26.43 -7.73 34.98
N ALA A 143 25.64 -8.04 36.00
CA ALA A 143 25.47 -9.42 36.48
C ALA A 143 24.87 -10.34 35.40
N ALA A 144 23.83 -9.85 34.70
CA ALA A 144 23.18 -10.59 33.61
C ALA A 144 24.10 -10.75 32.41
N TYR A 145 24.89 -9.72 32.07
CA TYR A 145 25.85 -9.75 30.98
C TYR A 145 26.98 -10.75 31.29
N SER A 146 27.60 -10.69 32.48
CA SER A 146 28.64 -11.64 32.89
C SER A 146 28.13 -13.08 32.90
N LYS A 147 26.87 -13.27 33.27
CA LYS A 147 26.23 -14.60 33.27
C LYS A 147 26.06 -15.15 31.86
N ILE A 148 25.54 -14.35 30.92
CA ILE A 148 25.37 -14.82 29.54
C ILE A 148 26.72 -15.04 28.84
N GLU A 149 27.74 -14.24 29.16
CA GLU A 149 29.13 -14.43 28.67
C GLU A 149 29.72 -15.75 29.14
N ALA A 150 29.57 -16.09 30.41
CA ALA A 150 29.98 -17.41 30.94
C ALA A 150 29.22 -18.57 30.25
N TYR A 151 27.92 -18.38 29.98
CA TYR A 151 27.14 -19.38 29.26
C TYR A 151 27.52 -19.49 27.79
N ARG A 152 28.00 -18.42 27.17
CA ARG A 152 28.52 -18.43 25.79
C ARG A 152 29.73 -19.34 25.69
N GLU A 153 30.70 -19.25 26.63
CA GLU A 153 31.89 -20.11 26.65
C GLU A 153 31.54 -21.60 26.79
N ARG A 154 30.56 -21.90 27.62
CA ARG A 154 30.05 -23.27 27.74
C ARG A 154 29.32 -23.71 26.46
N PHE A 155 28.52 -22.85 25.85
CA PHE A 155 27.74 -23.13 24.63
C PHE A 155 28.63 -23.41 23.39
N LEU A 156 29.88 -22.90 23.40
CA LEU A 156 30.88 -23.22 22.39
C LEU A 156 31.39 -24.66 22.50
N ASN A 157 31.52 -25.16 23.72
CA ASN A 157 32.32 -26.37 24.03
C ASN A 157 31.48 -27.56 24.54
N GLU A 158 30.28 -27.33 25.02
CA GLU A 158 29.46 -28.36 25.66
C GLU A 158 28.29 -28.80 24.78
N ASP A 159 27.78 -30.00 25.06
CA ASP A 159 26.57 -30.51 24.40
C ASP A 159 25.32 -29.73 24.77
N PHE A 160 24.50 -29.44 23.76
CA PHE A 160 23.29 -28.62 23.91
C PHE A 160 22.25 -29.23 24.87
N GLU A 161 21.99 -30.53 24.77
CA GLU A 161 20.99 -31.18 25.61
C GLU A 161 21.44 -31.24 27.08
N SER A 162 22.74 -31.38 27.31
CA SER A 162 23.33 -31.31 28.66
C SER A 162 23.19 -29.90 29.25
N LEU A 163 23.51 -28.86 28.46
CA LEU A 163 23.30 -27.46 28.86
C LEU A 163 21.82 -27.13 29.12
N LYS A 164 20.93 -27.59 28.26
CA LYS A 164 19.49 -27.40 28.41
C LYS A 164 18.99 -28.04 29.71
N LYS A 165 19.38 -29.25 30.00
CA LYS A 165 18.98 -29.97 31.22
C LYS A 165 19.46 -29.25 32.48
N GLU A 166 20.65 -28.65 32.47
CA GLU A 166 21.23 -27.96 33.61
C GLU A 166 20.75 -26.53 33.78
N LEU A 167 20.72 -25.76 32.71
CA LEU A 167 20.54 -24.31 32.77
C LEU A 167 19.10 -23.85 32.58
N HIS A 168 18.31 -24.57 31.75
CA HIS A 168 16.92 -24.17 31.47
C HIS A 168 16.04 -24.31 32.70
N ASN A 169 15.63 -23.19 33.27
CA ASN A 169 14.78 -23.21 34.46
C ASN A 169 13.36 -22.63 34.21
N GLY A 170 13.06 -22.19 33.00
CA GLY A 170 11.73 -21.64 32.61
C GLY A 170 11.33 -20.36 33.33
N LYS A 171 12.26 -19.69 34.05
CA LYS A 171 11.98 -18.47 34.84
C LYS A 171 12.97 -17.35 34.53
N SER A 172 14.25 -17.60 34.60
CA SER A 172 15.31 -16.59 34.41
C SER A 172 16.32 -16.99 33.36
N VAL A 173 16.40 -18.26 33.00
CA VAL A 173 17.28 -18.79 31.96
C VAL A 173 16.47 -19.72 31.06
N PHE A 174 16.57 -19.48 29.76
CA PHE A 174 15.94 -20.29 28.72
C PHE A 174 17.01 -20.82 27.79
N VAL A 175 16.99 -22.12 27.53
CA VAL A 175 17.89 -22.82 26.58
C VAL A 175 16.97 -23.57 25.64
N GLU A 176 16.90 -23.14 24.36
CA GLU A 176 15.88 -23.60 23.44
C GLU A 176 16.46 -23.86 22.05
N ASP A 177 16.02 -24.96 21.42
CA ASP A 177 16.19 -25.20 20.00
C ASP A 177 15.06 -24.52 19.24
N LEU A 178 15.40 -23.63 18.32
CA LEU A 178 14.43 -22.81 17.57
C LEU A 178 14.04 -23.43 16.23
N GLY A 179 14.73 -24.51 15.82
CA GLY A 179 14.61 -25.04 14.48
C GLY A 179 14.98 -24.04 13.40
N TYR A 180 14.42 -24.22 12.20
CA TYR A 180 14.58 -23.24 11.11
C TYR A 180 13.58 -22.10 11.25
N PHE A 181 14.05 -20.89 11.00
CA PHE A 181 13.21 -19.71 10.92
C PHE A 181 13.69 -18.74 9.84
N SER A 182 12.80 -17.86 9.39
CA SER A 182 13.04 -16.81 8.41
C SER A 182 12.60 -15.44 8.96
N ALA A 183 12.60 -14.41 8.12
CA ALA A 183 12.21 -13.04 8.49
C ALA A 183 10.89 -12.97 9.28
N PHE A 184 10.83 -12.07 10.26
CA PHE A 184 9.66 -11.74 11.09
C PHE A 184 9.18 -12.86 12.04
N LYS A 185 9.98 -13.89 12.26
CA LYS A 185 9.68 -14.94 13.24
C LYS A 185 10.19 -14.55 14.63
N MET A 186 11.34 -13.92 14.70
CA MET A 186 11.97 -13.44 15.92
C MET A 186 11.96 -11.90 15.96
N VAL A 187 12.28 -11.31 17.11
CA VAL A 187 12.51 -9.86 17.19
C VAL A 187 13.74 -9.48 16.37
N TYR A 188 13.73 -8.29 15.77
CA TYR A 188 14.73 -7.90 14.77
C TYR A 188 16.18 -8.04 15.24
N ASN A 189 16.51 -7.62 16.48
CA ASN A 189 17.86 -7.76 17.03
C ASN A 189 18.32 -9.22 17.11
N PHE A 190 17.39 -10.14 17.43
CA PHE A 190 17.68 -11.56 17.45
C PHE A 190 17.92 -12.12 16.04
N GLU A 191 17.04 -11.78 15.09
CA GLU A 191 17.25 -12.16 13.69
C GLU A 191 18.60 -11.65 13.17
N SER A 192 18.93 -10.38 13.43
CA SER A 192 20.17 -9.77 12.97
C SER A 192 21.40 -10.48 13.51
N ALA A 193 21.41 -10.84 14.80
CA ALA A 193 22.48 -11.62 15.40
C ALA A 193 22.58 -13.03 14.76
N ALA A 194 21.46 -13.72 14.55
CA ALA A 194 21.45 -15.04 13.96
C ALA A 194 21.94 -15.04 12.50
N TYR A 195 21.48 -14.08 11.69
CA TYR A 195 21.92 -13.99 10.29
C TYR A 195 23.38 -13.55 10.14
N ALA A 196 23.89 -12.73 11.07
CA ALA A 196 25.30 -12.31 11.09
C ALA A 196 26.27 -13.38 11.62
N THR A 197 25.78 -14.36 12.41
CA THR A 197 26.61 -15.41 12.97
C THR A 197 26.93 -16.51 11.95
N GLU A 198 28.14 -16.95 11.82
CA GLU A 198 28.56 -18.05 10.92
C GLU A 198 28.01 -19.39 11.37
N VAL A 199 27.81 -20.30 10.42
CA VAL A 199 27.38 -21.68 10.71
C VAL A 199 28.45 -22.38 11.59
N GLY A 200 28.01 -23.04 12.65
CA GLY A 200 28.85 -23.68 13.65
C GLY A 200 29.35 -22.76 14.78
N SER A 201 29.16 -21.45 14.65
CA SER A 201 29.60 -20.44 15.61
C SER A 201 28.53 -20.01 16.59
N VAL A 202 28.95 -19.40 17.71
CA VAL A 202 28.09 -18.75 18.71
C VAL A 202 28.30 -17.24 18.66
N SER A 203 27.20 -16.46 18.58
CA SER A 203 27.28 -15.03 18.56
C SER A 203 27.93 -14.41 19.79
N GLN A 204 28.35 -13.16 19.71
CA GLN A 204 28.59 -12.36 20.90
C GLN A 204 27.24 -12.14 21.67
N PRO A 205 27.31 -11.91 23.00
CA PRO A 205 26.11 -11.53 23.76
C PRO A 205 25.45 -10.29 23.16
N PHE A 206 24.14 -10.34 22.97
CA PHE A 206 23.36 -9.21 22.46
C PHE A 206 22.06 -9.02 23.26
N ARG A 207 21.56 -7.79 23.27
CA ARG A 207 20.40 -7.38 24.05
C ARG A 207 19.14 -7.38 23.18
N THR A 208 18.04 -7.92 23.73
CA THR A 208 16.67 -7.68 23.28
C THR A 208 15.82 -7.17 24.44
N ARG A 209 14.56 -6.85 24.20
CA ARG A 209 13.60 -6.49 25.27
C ARG A 209 13.41 -7.60 26.32
N PHE A 210 13.77 -8.84 26.01
CA PHE A 210 13.61 -9.98 26.91
C PHE A 210 14.83 -10.21 27.79
N GLY A 211 16.00 -9.75 27.42
CA GLY A 211 17.23 -10.00 28.16
C GLY A 211 18.44 -10.08 27.27
N PHE A 212 19.52 -10.69 27.78
CA PHE A 212 20.72 -11.00 27.02
C PHE A 212 20.63 -12.38 26.40
N HIS A 213 21.01 -12.47 25.14
CA HIS A 213 21.02 -13.70 24.37
C HIS A 213 22.42 -14.02 23.83
N VAL A 214 22.64 -15.29 23.60
CA VAL A 214 23.64 -15.82 22.65
C VAL A 214 22.95 -16.82 21.74
N VAL A 215 23.31 -16.85 20.47
CA VAL A 215 22.72 -17.74 19.47
C VAL A 215 23.81 -18.55 18.81
N LYS A 216 23.62 -19.88 18.71
CA LYS A 216 24.44 -20.80 17.94
C LYS A 216 23.75 -21.14 16.65
N VAL A 217 24.37 -20.83 15.53
CA VAL A 217 23.82 -21.14 14.20
C VAL A 217 24.28 -22.53 13.78
N LEU A 218 23.32 -23.40 13.51
CA LEU A 218 23.57 -24.78 13.14
C LEU A 218 23.64 -24.98 11.63
N ASP A 219 22.77 -24.25 10.89
CA ASP A 219 22.69 -24.34 9.45
C ASP A 219 22.06 -23.05 8.84
N LYS A 220 22.39 -22.80 7.58
CA LYS A 220 21.75 -21.77 6.74
C LYS A 220 21.40 -22.39 5.39
N ARG A 221 20.16 -22.19 4.94
CA ARG A 221 19.70 -22.75 3.66
C ARG A 221 18.76 -21.81 2.94
N LYS A 222 18.52 -22.06 1.66
CA LYS A 222 17.41 -21.45 0.93
C LYS A 222 16.08 -21.93 1.50
N SER A 223 15.12 -21.00 1.59
CA SER A 223 13.78 -21.31 2.06
C SER A 223 13.11 -22.35 1.16
N LYS A 224 12.48 -23.33 1.77
CA LYS A 224 11.66 -24.32 1.08
C LYS A 224 10.30 -23.77 0.63
N GLY A 225 10.03 -22.50 0.88
CA GLY A 225 8.76 -21.85 0.58
C GLY A 225 7.65 -22.23 1.54
N GLN A 226 6.44 -22.36 1.01
CA GLN A 226 5.25 -22.70 1.78
C GLN A 226 4.66 -24.02 1.28
N VAL A 227 4.41 -24.97 2.18
CA VAL A 227 3.82 -26.26 1.85
C VAL A 227 2.38 -26.33 2.36
N SER A 228 1.51 -26.94 1.54
CA SER A 228 0.14 -27.30 1.88
C SER A 228 0.06 -28.81 1.92
N VAL A 229 -0.40 -29.34 3.04
CA VAL A 229 -0.60 -30.79 3.25
C VAL A 229 -1.93 -31.06 3.91
N ALA A 230 -2.46 -32.27 3.72
CA ALA A 230 -3.47 -32.84 4.60
C ALA A 230 -2.80 -33.87 5.54
N HIS A 231 -3.36 -34.11 6.72
CA HIS A 231 -2.89 -35.14 7.60
C HIS A 231 -4.02 -35.97 8.22
N ILE A 232 -3.69 -37.20 8.57
CA ILE A 232 -4.47 -38.07 9.44
C ILE A 232 -3.66 -38.22 10.73
N MET A 233 -4.24 -37.92 11.88
CA MET A 233 -3.60 -38.06 13.17
C MET A 233 -4.34 -39.10 14.02
N ILE A 234 -3.61 -40.01 14.65
CA ILE A 234 -4.10 -40.89 15.71
C ILE A 234 -3.36 -40.51 16.99
N ALA A 235 -4.09 -39.98 17.95
CA ALA A 235 -3.53 -39.47 19.21
C ALA A 235 -2.87 -40.59 20.05
N ASN A 236 -1.81 -40.26 20.78
CA ASN A 236 -1.16 -41.21 21.68
C ASN A 236 -2.08 -41.73 22.79
N THR A 237 -2.98 -40.87 23.26
CA THR A 237 -3.99 -41.22 24.28
C THR A 237 -5.34 -41.50 23.61
N GLN A 238 -5.71 -42.76 23.51
CA GLN A 238 -6.98 -43.18 22.96
C GLN A 238 -8.05 -43.33 24.04
N LYS A 239 -9.30 -42.99 23.71
CA LYS A 239 -10.43 -43.25 24.64
C LYS A 239 -10.68 -44.74 24.84
N ASP A 240 -10.45 -45.53 23.80
CA ASP A 240 -10.46 -46.98 23.84
C ASP A 240 -9.01 -47.48 24.10
N THR A 241 -8.76 -47.97 25.29
CA THR A 241 -7.47 -48.47 25.73
C THR A 241 -7.02 -49.75 25.04
N THR A 242 -7.87 -50.39 24.27
CA THR A 242 -7.52 -51.58 23.46
C THR A 242 -6.91 -51.20 22.12
N LEU A 243 -7.07 -49.96 21.70
CA LEU A 243 -6.50 -49.45 20.42
C LEU A 243 -5.07 -48.98 20.60
N VAL A 244 -4.14 -49.60 19.85
CA VAL A 244 -2.77 -49.14 19.76
C VAL A 244 -2.64 -48.14 18.60
N ALA A 245 -2.33 -46.88 18.91
CA ALA A 245 -2.25 -45.78 17.93
C ALA A 245 -1.33 -46.12 16.76
N LYS A 246 -0.21 -46.78 17.03
CA LYS A 246 0.74 -47.23 15.99
C LYS A 246 0.10 -48.23 15.01
N ASP A 247 -0.58 -49.23 15.51
CA ASP A 247 -1.19 -50.25 14.66
C ASP A 247 -2.34 -49.66 13.82
N ARG A 248 -3.10 -48.75 14.43
CA ARG A 248 -4.18 -48.06 13.74
C ARG A 248 -3.69 -47.18 12.59
N ILE A 249 -2.64 -46.40 12.81
CA ILE A 249 -2.09 -45.55 11.74
C ILE A 249 -1.47 -46.40 10.61
N GLN A 250 -0.84 -47.54 10.95
CA GLN A 250 -0.31 -48.47 9.94
C GLN A 250 -1.42 -49.09 9.08
N GLU A 251 -2.54 -49.45 9.66
CA GLU A 251 -3.70 -49.95 8.95
C GLU A 251 -4.26 -48.88 7.99
N LEU A 252 -4.40 -47.63 8.47
CA LEU A 252 -4.84 -46.52 7.59
C LEU A 252 -3.84 -46.27 6.43
N HIS A 253 -2.55 -46.35 6.72
CA HIS A 253 -1.52 -46.26 5.67
C HIS A 253 -1.66 -47.38 4.61
N ARG A 254 -1.93 -48.63 5.05
CA ARG A 254 -2.17 -49.76 4.14
C ARG A 254 -3.40 -49.51 3.27
N LEU A 255 -4.50 -48.99 3.81
CA LEU A 255 -5.71 -48.64 3.05
C LEU A 255 -5.43 -47.55 2.03
N LEU A 256 -4.65 -46.52 2.38
CA LEU A 256 -4.23 -45.46 1.44
C LEU A 256 -3.39 -46.05 0.26
N LEU A 257 -2.48 -46.99 0.53
CA LEU A 257 -1.72 -47.65 -0.51
C LEU A 257 -2.58 -48.57 -1.43
N GLN A 258 -3.73 -49.00 -0.94
CA GLN A 258 -4.75 -49.74 -1.72
C GLN A 258 -5.66 -48.81 -2.54
N GLY A 259 -5.55 -47.49 -2.39
CA GLY A 259 -6.28 -46.50 -3.19
C GLY A 259 -7.50 -45.89 -2.52
N GLU A 260 -7.70 -46.14 -1.20
CA GLU A 260 -8.77 -45.46 -0.45
C GLU A 260 -8.57 -43.94 -0.44
N ASP A 261 -9.67 -43.20 -0.39
CA ASP A 261 -9.61 -41.74 -0.40
C ASP A 261 -9.07 -41.19 0.93
N PHE A 262 -8.04 -40.35 0.83
CA PHE A 262 -7.37 -39.76 2.00
C PHE A 262 -8.32 -38.88 2.83
N GLY A 263 -9.14 -38.08 2.15
CA GLY A 263 -10.05 -37.14 2.81
C GLY A 263 -11.16 -37.86 3.57
N GLU A 264 -11.70 -38.95 3.03
CA GLU A 264 -12.73 -39.77 3.69
C GLU A 264 -12.14 -40.51 4.90
N LEU A 265 -10.93 -41.07 4.77
CA LEU A 265 -10.24 -41.68 5.91
C LEU A 265 -9.90 -40.63 7.00
N ALA A 266 -9.51 -39.42 6.63
CA ALA A 266 -9.27 -38.34 7.56
C ALA A 266 -10.56 -37.95 8.31
N LYS A 267 -11.69 -37.81 7.62
CA LYS A 267 -12.98 -37.48 8.25
C LYS A 267 -13.42 -38.55 9.23
N GLN A 268 -13.23 -39.81 8.89
CA GLN A 268 -13.71 -40.94 9.66
C GLN A 268 -12.81 -41.25 10.85
N PHE A 269 -11.50 -41.20 10.70
CA PHE A 269 -10.56 -41.77 11.65
C PHE A 269 -9.61 -40.78 12.31
N SER A 270 -9.42 -39.56 11.76
CA SER A 270 -8.48 -38.62 12.34
C SER A 270 -8.98 -38.05 13.67
N ASP A 271 -8.09 -38.07 14.68
CA ASP A 271 -8.34 -37.49 15.99
C ASP A 271 -8.16 -35.96 15.99
N ASP A 272 -7.49 -35.37 14.99
CA ASP A 272 -7.48 -33.93 14.81
C ASP A 272 -8.81 -33.44 14.20
N LYS A 273 -9.76 -33.12 15.08
CA LYS A 273 -11.09 -32.66 14.67
C LYS A 273 -11.08 -31.28 14.01
N SER A 274 -10.01 -30.52 14.15
CA SER A 274 -9.89 -29.20 13.53
C SER A 274 -9.66 -29.28 12.03
N SER A 275 -8.99 -30.32 11.53
CA SER A 275 -8.70 -30.56 10.12
C SER A 275 -9.51 -31.70 9.49
N SER A 276 -9.90 -32.71 10.27
CA SER A 276 -10.58 -33.94 9.76
C SER A 276 -11.86 -33.61 8.97
N ILE A 277 -12.68 -32.63 9.42
CA ILE A 277 -13.89 -32.19 8.72
C ILE A 277 -13.62 -31.67 7.29
N ARG A 278 -12.40 -31.20 7.02
CA ARG A 278 -11.91 -30.74 5.71
C ARG A 278 -11.02 -31.79 5.03
N GLY A 279 -11.20 -33.07 5.33
CA GLY A 279 -10.38 -34.14 4.77
C GLY A 279 -8.92 -34.13 5.26
N GLY A 280 -8.67 -33.57 6.43
CA GLY A 280 -7.35 -33.45 7.02
C GLY A 280 -6.52 -32.24 6.56
N GLU A 281 -7.06 -31.35 5.74
CA GLU A 281 -6.31 -30.20 5.20
C GLU A 281 -5.91 -29.21 6.28
N LEU A 282 -4.60 -28.89 6.30
CA LEU A 282 -4.00 -27.88 7.15
C LEU A 282 -3.88 -26.54 6.41
N LYS A 283 -3.82 -25.46 7.17
CA LYS A 283 -3.43 -24.18 6.60
C LYS A 283 -1.99 -24.29 6.06
N PRO A 284 -1.70 -23.70 4.90
CA PRO A 284 -0.34 -23.67 4.37
C PRO A 284 0.65 -23.08 5.39
N PHE A 285 1.84 -23.70 5.51
CA PHE A 285 2.84 -23.28 6.49
C PHE A 285 4.26 -23.24 5.91
N LYS A 286 5.10 -22.41 6.51
CA LYS A 286 6.54 -22.29 6.24
C LYS A 286 7.34 -23.01 7.35
N SER A 287 8.63 -23.19 7.14
CA SER A 287 9.53 -23.74 8.16
C SER A 287 9.44 -22.97 9.48
N GLY A 288 9.49 -23.68 10.61
CA GLY A 288 9.37 -23.14 11.95
C GLY A 288 7.95 -22.76 12.39
N GLN A 289 6.91 -23.07 11.61
CA GLN A 289 5.51 -22.75 11.95
C GLN A 289 4.77 -23.91 12.62
N ILE A 290 5.27 -25.14 12.45
CA ILE A 290 4.72 -26.33 13.12
C ILE A 290 5.69 -26.73 14.24
N ASN A 291 5.16 -26.93 15.46
CA ASN A 291 5.98 -27.31 16.62
C ASN A 291 6.33 -28.82 16.63
N SER A 292 6.87 -29.29 15.50
CA SER A 292 7.39 -30.66 15.33
C SER A 292 8.32 -30.72 14.13
N GLU A 293 9.62 -30.85 14.37
CA GLU A 293 10.63 -30.92 13.29
C GLU A 293 10.39 -32.12 12.35
N ILE A 294 10.02 -33.28 12.91
CA ILE A 294 9.75 -34.48 12.08
C ILE A 294 8.52 -34.27 11.17
N PHE A 295 7.49 -33.59 11.68
CA PHE A 295 6.32 -33.31 10.88
C PHE A 295 6.63 -32.32 9.74
N GLU A 296 7.33 -31.23 10.03
CA GLU A 296 7.74 -30.25 9.01
C GLU A 296 8.66 -30.87 7.98
N THR A 297 9.69 -31.60 8.39
CA THR A 297 10.64 -32.25 7.49
C THR A 297 9.90 -33.18 6.54
N THR A 298 9.04 -34.05 7.07
CA THR A 298 8.22 -34.96 6.27
C THR A 298 7.32 -34.20 5.28
N ALA A 299 6.64 -33.15 5.73
CA ALA A 299 5.78 -32.35 4.85
C ALA A 299 6.55 -31.70 3.69
N PHE A 300 7.76 -31.21 3.95
CA PHE A 300 8.64 -30.62 2.93
C PHE A 300 9.38 -31.65 2.05
N GLU A 301 9.37 -32.94 2.38
CA GLU A 301 9.90 -34.01 1.54
C GLU A 301 8.85 -34.57 0.57
N LEU A 302 7.57 -34.37 0.85
CA LEU A 302 6.49 -34.78 -0.03
C LEU A 302 6.53 -34.01 -1.35
N SER A 303 6.06 -34.68 -2.42
CA SER A 303 6.02 -34.14 -3.78
C SER A 303 4.86 -34.79 -4.56
N PRO A 304 4.53 -34.29 -5.75
CA PRO A 304 3.53 -34.92 -6.61
C PRO A 304 3.86 -36.38 -6.97
N SER A 305 5.16 -36.74 -7.03
CA SER A 305 5.62 -38.11 -7.31
C SER A 305 5.66 -39.02 -6.07
N ASN A 306 5.71 -38.41 -4.86
CA ASN A 306 5.65 -39.10 -3.57
C ASN A 306 4.65 -38.37 -2.65
N PRO A 307 3.31 -38.53 -2.91
CA PRO A 307 2.32 -37.66 -2.30
C PRO A 307 1.89 -38.07 -0.89
N ILE A 308 2.20 -39.27 -0.43
CA ILE A 308 1.76 -39.79 0.89
C ILE A 308 3.00 -40.20 1.68
N SER A 309 3.11 -39.74 2.93
CA SER A 309 4.21 -40.14 3.81
C SER A 309 4.01 -41.52 4.38
N ILE A 310 5.11 -42.15 4.81
CA ILE A 310 5.05 -43.23 5.80
C ILE A 310 4.50 -42.66 7.14
N PRO A 311 3.94 -43.50 8.03
CA PRO A 311 3.56 -43.08 9.37
C PRO A 311 4.75 -42.51 10.17
N ILE A 312 4.58 -41.31 10.72
CA ILE A 312 5.55 -40.64 11.60
C ILE A 312 4.95 -40.40 12.98
N GLN A 313 5.80 -40.38 14.00
CA GLN A 313 5.40 -40.14 15.39
C GLN A 313 5.82 -38.74 15.85
N THR A 314 4.90 -38.02 16.49
CA THR A 314 5.14 -36.75 17.18
C THR A 314 4.72 -36.86 18.65
N GLN A 315 4.93 -35.79 19.40
CA GLN A 315 4.42 -35.71 20.79
C GLN A 315 2.88 -35.82 20.88
N PHE A 316 2.16 -35.50 19.81
CA PHE A 316 0.67 -35.52 19.77
C PHE A 316 0.11 -36.90 19.38
N GLY A 317 0.86 -37.67 18.63
CA GLY A 317 0.39 -38.96 18.12
C GLY A 317 1.13 -39.39 16.87
N TRP A 318 0.53 -40.34 16.16
CA TRP A 318 1.00 -40.85 14.88
C TRP A 318 0.29 -40.12 13.73
N HIS A 319 1.02 -39.78 12.68
CA HIS A 319 0.53 -39.03 11.54
C HIS A 319 0.86 -39.71 10.22
N ILE A 320 -0.02 -39.55 9.23
CA ILE A 320 0.26 -39.72 7.80
C ILE A 320 -0.03 -38.37 7.14
N LEU A 321 0.87 -37.90 6.29
CA LEU A 321 0.75 -36.65 5.57
C LEU A 321 0.49 -36.93 4.09
N LYS A 322 -0.34 -36.07 3.46
CA LYS A 322 -0.59 -36.04 2.01
C LYS A 322 -0.21 -34.68 1.44
N TYR A 323 0.61 -34.69 0.40
CA TYR A 323 0.95 -33.50 -0.36
C TYR A 323 -0.25 -32.90 -1.07
N ILE A 324 -0.43 -31.60 -0.97
CA ILE A 324 -1.44 -30.86 -1.73
C ILE A 324 -0.76 -29.91 -2.73
N ASN A 325 0.09 -29.01 -2.23
CA ASN A 325 0.76 -28.01 -3.05
C ASN A 325 2.01 -27.47 -2.34
N ARG A 326 2.92 -26.90 -3.13
CA ARG A 326 4.05 -26.12 -2.63
C ARG A 326 4.19 -24.82 -3.43
N LYS A 327 4.29 -23.70 -2.72
CA LYS A 327 4.61 -22.39 -3.31
C LYS A 327 6.04 -22.03 -2.95
N GLN A 328 6.86 -21.75 -3.95
CA GLN A 328 8.19 -21.17 -3.75
C GLN A 328 8.08 -19.73 -3.20
N VAL A 329 9.16 -19.21 -2.68
CA VAL A 329 9.24 -17.79 -2.33
C VAL A 329 9.08 -16.99 -3.62
N GLN A 330 8.18 -16.03 -3.61
CA GLN A 330 7.92 -15.14 -4.74
C GLN A 330 9.08 -14.18 -4.96
N SER A 331 9.14 -13.52 -6.12
CA SER A 331 10.16 -12.51 -6.42
C SER A 331 10.09 -11.30 -5.48
N PHE A 332 11.16 -10.51 -5.47
CA PHE A 332 11.18 -9.26 -4.69
C PHE A 332 10.04 -8.32 -5.08
N GLU A 333 9.83 -8.16 -6.40
CA GLU A 333 8.81 -7.28 -6.96
C GLU A 333 7.40 -7.69 -6.55
N GLU A 334 7.13 -9.00 -6.47
CA GLU A 334 5.83 -9.53 -6.04
C GLU A 334 5.60 -9.39 -4.53
N LEU A 335 6.67 -9.45 -3.71
CA LEU A 335 6.60 -9.38 -2.25
C LEU A 335 6.84 -7.99 -1.69
N GLN A 336 7.34 -7.05 -2.47
CA GLN A 336 7.81 -5.75 -1.99
C GLN A 336 6.75 -5.04 -1.13
N SER A 337 5.54 -4.89 -1.61
CA SER A 337 4.46 -4.19 -0.90
C SER A 337 4.07 -4.88 0.43
N GLU A 338 4.06 -6.24 0.45
CA GLU A 338 3.84 -7.00 1.68
C GLU A 338 4.97 -6.77 2.68
N LEU A 339 6.22 -6.82 2.21
CA LEU A 339 7.40 -6.63 3.05
C LEU A 339 7.46 -5.21 3.61
N GLU A 340 7.19 -4.19 2.82
CA GLU A 340 7.07 -2.78 3.27
C GLU A 340 6.04 -2.65 4.40
N SER A 341 4.85 -3.22 4.21
CA SER A 341 3.82 -3.22 5.25
C SER A 341 4.26 -3.96 6.53
N ARG A 342 4.99 -5.06 6.41
CA ARG A 342 5.49 -5.83 7.55
C ARG A 342 6.62 -5.12 8.27
N VAL A 343 7.58 -4.56 7.55
CA VAL A 343 8.68 -3.74 8.09
C VAL A 343 8.11 -2.55 8.87
N GLY A 344 7.09 -1.88 8.34
CA GLY A 344 6.44 -0.76 9.00
C GLY A 344 5.71 -1.11 10.31
N LYS A 345 5.32 -2.37 10.52
CA LYS A 345 4.62 -2.86 11.72
C LYS A 345 5.54 -3.60 12.71
N ASP A 346 6.72 -3.97 12.28
CA ASP A 346 7.71 -4.71 13.06
C ASP A 346 8.61 -3.75 13.86
N SER A 347 9.42 -4.28 14.77
CA SER A 347 10.41 -3.51 15.53
C SER A 347 11.46 -2.81 14.66
N ARG A 348 11.63 -3.22 13.40
CA ARG A 348 12.44 -2.55 12.37
C ARG A 348 12.00 -1.11 12.12
N SER A 349 10.70 -0.82 12.22
CA SER A 349 10.15 0.53 12.06
C SER A 349 10.75 1.54 13.03
N GLN A 350 11.19 1.09 14.21
CA GLN A 350 11.87 1.94 15.19
C GLN A 350 13.23 2.42 14.69
N LEU A 351 13.93 1.63 13.86
CA LEU A 351 15.20 2.05 13.26
C LEU A 351 14.99 3.18 12.24
N VAL A 352 13.93 3.07 11.43
CA VAL A 352 13.56 4.14 10.48
C VAL A 352 13.26 5.43 11.24
N LYS A 353 12.45 5.35 12.30
CA LYS A 353 12.14 6.52 13.15
C LYS A 353 13.38 7.08 13.85
N ALA A 354 14.22 6.21 14.40
CA ALA A 354 15.45 6.63 15.07
C ALA A 354 16.40 7.34 14.10
N LYS A 355 16.54 6.82 12.88
CA LYS A 355 17.38 7.45 11.84
C LYS A 355 16.81 8.80 11.41
N MET A 356 15.50 8.88 11.18
CA MET A 356 14.84 10.13 10.86
C MET A 356 14.98 11.15 11.99
N LEU A 357 14.83 10.71 13.24
CA LEU A 357 15.05 11.58 14.41
C LEU A 357 16.50 12.10 14.44
N GLU A 358 17.49 11.25 14.23
CA GLU A 358 18.90 11.64 14.15
C GLU A 358 19.13 12.72 13.08
N GLN A 359 18.55 12.56 11.90
CA GLN A 359 18.63 13.54 10.83
C GLN A 359 17.98 14.86 11.20
N LEU A 360 16.78 14.83 11.79
CA LEU A 360 16.07 16.04 12.23
C LEU A 360 16.79 16.75 13.37
N LEU A 361 17.38 16.03 14.32
CA LEU A 361 18.19 16.62 15.38
C LEU A 361 19.39 17.39 14.80
N ALA A 362 20.04 16.82 13.78
CA ALA A 362 21.14 17.47 13.08
C ALA A 362 20.67 18.66 12.24
N GLU A 363 19.60 18.51 11.45
CA GLU A 363 19.00 19.56 10.61
C GLU A 363 18.56 20.78 11.43
N TYR A 364 17.93 20.52 12.56
CA TYR A 364 17.43 21.58 13.45
C TYR A 364 18.46 22.05 14.47
N GLN A 365 19.64 21.43 14.52
CA GLN A 365 20.72 21.74 15.46
C GLN A 365 20.25 21.67 16.92
N ILE A 366 19.53 20.59 17.26
CA ILE A 366 18.97 20.41 18.60
C ILE A 366 20.02 19.75 19.50
N GLU A 367 20.38 20.46 20.58
CA GLU A 367 21.27 19.94 21.59
C GLU A 367 20.50 19.34 22.78
N THR A 368 21.06 18.28 23.37
CA THR A 368 20.48 17.69 24.58
C THR A 368 20.62 18.68 25.76
N PRO A 369 19.53 19.10 26.42
CA PRO A 369 19.58 20.07 27.50
C PRO A 369 19.99 19.41 28.82
N ASN A 370 21.23 18.89 28.91
CA ASN A 370 21.71 18.11 30.05
C ASN A 370 21.56 18.83 31.39
N SER A 371 21.85 20.13 31.44
CA SER A 371 21.69 20.97 32.67
C SER A 371 20.22 21.09 33.06
N ASN A 372 19.31 21.29 32.08
CA ASN A 372 17.88 21.40 32.33
C ASN A 372 17.29 20.07 32.79
N LEU A 373 17.75 18.94 32.20
CA LEU A 373 17.36 17.61 32.64
C LEU A 373 17.79 17.33 34.09
N ALA A 374 19.04 17.60 34.44
CA ALA A 374 19.53 17.43 35.80
C ALA A 374 18.77 18.33 36.82
N LYS A 375 18.47 19.57 36.42
CA LYS A 375 17.66 20.49 37.24
C LYS A 375 16.22 19.98 37.41
N PHE A 376 15.63 19.42 36.36
CA PHE A 376 14.29 18.83 36.42
C PHE A 376 14.28 17.63 37.35
N GLU A 377 15.20 16.69 37.13
CA GLU A 377 15.31 15.43 37.87
C GLU A 377 15.50 15.67 39.38
N SER A 378 16.39 16.58 39.76
CA SER A 378 16.69 16.90 41.17
C SER A 378 15.53 17.55 41.93
N ASN A 379 14.57 18.13 41.21
CA ASN A 379 13.40 18.79 41.80
C ASN A 379 12.08 18.01 41.59
N LEU A 380 12.11 16.91 40.87
CA LEU A 380 10.92 16.13 40.56
C LEU A 380 10.52 15.23 41.74
N ASN A 381 9.27 15.31 42.17
CA ASN A 381 8.73 14.52 43.27
C ASN A 381 7.44 13.79 42.82
N TYR A 382 7.28 12.53 43.24
CA TYR A 382 6.06 11.79 42.99
C TYR A 382 5.10 11.93 44.18
N ASN A 383 3.95 12.52 43.92
CA ASN A 383 2.89 12.65 44.90
C ASN A 383 1.97 11.40 44.84
N THR A 384 2.17 10.51 45.81
CA THR A 384 1.44 9.21 45.86
C THR A 384 -0.06 9.40 46.09
N SER A 385 -0.46 10.45 46.84
CA SER A 385 -1.86 10.71 47.15
C SER A 385 -2.65 11.17 45.95
N LYS A 386 -2.02 11.95 45.06
CA LYS A 386 -2.63 12.46 43.84
C LYS A 386 -2.31 11.60 42.60
N ASN A 387 -1.36 10.67 42.74
CA ASN A 387 -0.84 9.84 41.65
C ASN A 387 -0.31 10.68 40.45
N VAL A 388 0.50 11.72 40.76
CA VAL A 388 1.11 12.62 39.77
C VAL A 388 2.53 12.97 40.17
N TRP A 389 3.34 13.37 39.18
CA TRP A 389 4.63 13.99 39.38
C TRP A 389 4.47 15.50 39.54
N GLU A 390 5.18 16.11 40.50
CA GLU A 390 5.09 17.52 40.84
C GLU A 390 6.47 18.14 40.92
N LEU A 391 6.57 19.42 40.55
CA LEU A 391 7.71 20.27 40.84
C LEU A 391 7.34 21.25 42.00
N PRO A 392 8.31 21.66 42.84
CA PRO A 392 8.07 22.60 43.92
C PRO A 392 7.35 23.87 43.46
N SER A 393 6.57 24.49 44.34
CA SER A 393 5.81 25.72 44.03
C SER A 393 6.71 26.91 43.64
N ASN A 394 7.94 26.97 44.19
CA ASN A 394 8.94 27.99 43.89
C ASN A 394 9.78 27.65 42.64
N PHE A 395 9.55 26.51 41.98
CA PHE A 395 10.26 26.16 40.74
C PHE A 395 9.67 26.93 39.55
N ASN A 396 10.53 27.63 38.78
CA ASN A 396 10.08 28.35 37.60
C ASN A 396 9.75 27.40 36.45
N LYS A 397 8.49 26.94 36.38
CA LYS A 397 7.98 25.99 35.38
C LYS A 397 7.89 26.59 33.98
N SER A 398 7.81 27.93 33.86
CA SER A 398 7.71 28.61 32.55
C SER A 398 9.08 28.87 31.90
N GLN A 399 10.18 28.55 32.60
CA GLN A 399 11.52 28.63 31.99
C GLN A 399 11.66 27.65 30.87
N SER A 400 12.43 28.03 29.81
CA SER A 400 12.76 27.15 28.69
C SER A 400 13.44 25.86 29.16
N PHE A 401 12.93 24.73 28.66
CA PHE A 401 13.48 23.39 28.88
C PHE A 401 14.18 22.88 27.64
N LEU A 402 13.52 22.96 26.47
CA LEU A 402 14.01 22.51 25.17
C LEU A 402 13.58 23.51 24.10
N ASN A 403 14.49 23.86 23.19
CA ASN A 403 14.20 24.71 22.04
C ASN A 403 14.33 23.89 20.73
N ILE A 404 13.35 24.03 19.83
CA ILE A 404 13.35 23.47 18.49
C ILE A 404 13.14 24.64 17.53
N LYS A 405 14.22 25.12 16.90
CA LYS A 405 14.18 26.33 16.06
C LYS A 405 13.51 27.50 16.78
N ASN A 406 12.34 27.94 16.30
CA ASN A 406 11.56 29.04 16.87
C ASN A 406 10.51 28.59 17.91
N GLN A 407 10.42 27.32 18.22
CA GLN A 407 9.49 26.78 19.22
C GLN A 407 10.22 26.49 20.53
N THR A 408 9.70 27.03 21.62
CA THR A 408 10.23 26.83 22.99
C THR A 408 9.28 25.91 23.75
N HIS A 409 9.82 24.81 24.29
CA HIS A 409 9.15 23.96 25.26
C HIS A 409 9.66 24.28 26.68
N THR A 410 8.74 24.40 27.62
CA THR A 410 9.02 24.75 29.00
C THR A 410 9.13 23.52 29.91
N TYR A 411 9.59 23.73 31.15
CA TYR A 411 9.53 22.69 32.17
C TYR A 411 8.09 22.24 32.47
N LEU A 412 7.10 23.11 32.31
CA LEU A 412 5.69 22.77 32.45
C LEU A 412 5.26 21.78 31.38
N ASP A 413 5.62 22.03 30.10
CA ASP A 413 5.27 21.17 29.01
C ASP A 413 5.82 19.73 29.19
N PHE A 414 7.06 19.64 29.71
CA PHE A 414 7.65 18.33 29.98
C PHE A 414 6.99 17.64 31.21
N LEU A 415 6.64 18.38 32.24
CA LEU A 415 5.92 17.86 33.41
C LEU A 415 4.52 17.35 33.04
N GLU A 416 3.79 18.09 32.19
CA GLU A 416 2.48 17.67 31.68
C GLU A 416 2.60 16.45 30.81
N PHE A 417 3.60 16.39 29.91
CA PHE A 417 3.88 15.21 29.12
C PHE A 417 4.12 13.98 30.00
N LEU A 418 4.93 14.10 31.04
CA LEU A 418 5.22 13.02 31.96
C LEU A 418 3.94 12.54 32.69
N ASN A 419 3.10 13.45 33.15
CA ASN A 419 1.84 13.12 33.83
C ASN A 419 0.79 12.52 32.89
N ASN A 420 0.77 12.93 31.63
CA ASN A 420 -0.10 12.33 30.62
C ASN A 420 0.33 10.90 30.23
N ASN A 421 1.58 10.52 30.51
CA ASN A 421 2.14 9.22 30.17
C ASN A 421 2.33 8.29 31.39
N LEU A 422 1.67 8.54 32.52
CA LEU A 422 1.81 7.76 33.76
C LEU A 422 1.65 6.25 33.57
N LYS A 423 0.77 5.81 32.65
CA LYS A 423 0.54 4.39 32.37
C LYS A 423 1.78 3.66 31.81
N SER A 424 2.72 4.41 31.23
CA SER A 424 3.97 3.87 30.68
C SER A 424 5.10 3.86 31.70
N ILE A 425 4.87 4.37 32.92
CA ILE A 425 5.86 4.50 33.98
C ILE A 425 5.56 3.46 35.05
N LYS A 426 6.54 2.58 35.32
CA LYS A 426 6.44 1.66 36.44
C LYS A 426 6.82 2.40 37.74
N LYS A 427 6.06 2.19 38.80
CA LYS A 427 6.24 2.89 40.09
C LYS A 427 7.58 2.61 40.77
N GLU A 428 8.14 1.44 40.51
CA GLU A 428 9.42 0.97 41.03
C GLU A 428 10.65 1.56 40.32
N TRP A 429 10.45 2.29 39.22
CA TRP A 429 11.59 2.87 38.51
C TRP A 429 12.20 4.05 39.26
N PRO A 430 13.55 4.13 39.31
CA PRO A 430 14.23 5.34 39.81
C PRO A 430 13.80 6.58 39.03
N THR A 431 13.73 7.73 39.68
CA THR A 431 13.36 9.01 39.06
C THR A 431 14.24 9.32 37.84
N SER A 432 15.54 9.01 37.90
CA SER A 432 16.48 9.18 36.78
C SER A 432 16.10 8.38 35.55
N VAL A 433 15.65 7.15 35.75
CA VAL A 433 15.17 6.28 34.63
C VAL A 433 13.90 6.85 34.05
N VAL A 434 12.95 7.29 34.88
CA VAL A 434 11.71 7.92 34.45
C VAL A 434 12.00 9.15 33.61
N VAL A 435 12.81 10.08 34.13
CA VAL A 435 13.14 11.34 33.45
C VAL A 435 13.83 11.07 32.11
N LYS A 436 14.83 10.19 32.07
CA LYS A 436 15.60 9.86 30.87
C LYS A 436 14.70 9.24 29.77
N LYS A 437 13.86 8.27 30.13
CA LYS A 437 12.94 7.60 29.17
C LYS A 437 11.87 8.56 28.67
N GLN A 438 11.25 9.32 29.57
CA GLN A 438 10.19 10.24 29.20
C GLN A 438 10.74 11.42 28.38
N TYR A 439 11.98 11.86 28.66
CA TYR A 439 12.63 12.87 27.85
C TYR A 439 12.89 12.38 26.41
N ALA A 440 13.39 11.18 26.24
CA ALA A 440 13.61 10.62 24.90
C ALA A 440 12.30 10.58 24.09
N SER A 441 11.20 10.17 24.73
CA SER A 441 9.88 10.14 24.10
C SER A 441 9.31 11.55 23.86
N PHE A 442 9.56 12.49 24.77
CA PHE A 442 9.16 13.88 24.63
C PHE A 442 9.90 14.57 23.49
N LEU A 443 11.22 14.39 23.41
CA LEU A 443 12.07 14.92 22.34
C LEU A 443 11.61 14.40 20.98
N GLU A 444 11.45 13.07 20.84
CA GLU A 444 10.97 12.45 19.63
C GLU A 444 9.64 13.06 19.17
N LYS A 445 8.63 13.07 20.05
CA LYS A 445 7.31 13.61 19.72
C LYS A 445 7.35 15.10 19.38
N SER A 446 8.15 15.90 20.10
CA SER A 446 8.25 17.33 19.86
C SER A 446 8.92 17.65 18.53
N VAL A 447 10.00 16.92 18.18
CA VAL A 447 10.72 17.09 16.91
C VAL A 447 9.85 16.68 15.71
N PHE A 448 9.20 15.52 15.78
CA PHE A 448 8.31 15.08 14.71
C PHE A 448 7.12 16.02 14.55
N ARG A 449 6.50 16.47 15.63
CA ARG A 449 5.41 17.45 15.58
C ARG A 449 5.87 18.76 14.92
N TYR A 450 7.05 19.26 15.30
CA TYR A 450 7.61 20.46 14.67
C TYR A 450 7.77 20.27 13.16
N LYS A 451 8.31 19.12 12.73
CA LYS A 451 8.45 18.77 11.29
C LYS A 451 7.09 18.72 10.60
N GLU A 452 6.10 18.05 11.18
CA GLU A 452 4.73 17.94 10.65
C GLU A 452 4.08 19.32 10.44
N GLU A 453 4.19 20.20 11.45
CA GLU A 453 3.59 21.53 11.43
C GLU A 453 4.27 22.47 10.42
N ASN A 454 5.57 22.28 10.17
CA ASN A 454 6.36 23.14 9.29
C ASN A 454 6.65 22.54 7.90
N LEU A 455 6.28 21.29 7.66
CA LEU A 455 6.61 20.57 6.43
C LEU A 455 6.15 21.32 5.16
N GLU A 456 4.96 21.94 5.20
CA GLU A 456 4.41 22.71 4.08
C GLU A 456 5.26 23.95 3.74
N LYS A 457 5.99 24.51 4.74
CA LYS A 457 6.89 25.65 4.55
C LYS A 457 8.30 25.22 4.16
N GLU A 458 8.75 24.07 4.69
CA GLU A 458 10.11 23.58 4.54
C GLU A 458 10.33 22.76 3.26
N ASN A 459 9.26 22.13 2.74
CA ASN A 459 9.34 21.24 1.58
C ASN A 459 8.41 21.72 0.47
N LYS A 460 8.99 22.23 -0.62
CA LYS A 460 8.25 22.77 -1.77
C LYS A 460 7.41 21.70 -2.48
N GLU A 461 7.94 20.49 -2.65
CA GLU A 461 7.23 19.39 -3.31
C GLU A 461 5.99 18.99 -2.51
N PHE A 462 6.14 18.82 -1.19
CA PHE A 462 5.01 18.59 -0.29
C PHE A 462 3.96 19.69 -0.39
N SER A 463 4.39 20.95 -0.37
CA SER A 463 3.50 22.10 -0.51
C SER A 463 2.73 22.07 -1.83
N TYR A 464 3.37 21.73 -2.93
CA TYR A 464 2.74 21.64 -4.25
C TYR A 464 1.70 20.52 -4.30
N ILE A 465 2.05 19.32 -3.85
CA ILE A 465 1.11 18.18 -3.81
C ILE A 465 -0.09 18.51 -2.93
N LEU A 466 0.16 19.10 -1.76
CA LEU A 466 -0.91 19.45 -0.82
C LEU A 466 -1.82 20.54 -1.38
N ASN A 467 -1.28 21.54 -2.09
CA ASN A 467 -2.06 22.59 -2.74
C ASN A 467 -2.92 22.03 -3.89
N GLU A 468 -2.37 21.14 -4.70
CA GLU A 468 -3.14 20.49 -5.78
C GLU A 468 -4.33 19.70 -5.21
N TYR A 469 -4.12 18.99 -4.12
CA TYR A 469 -5.22 18.26 -3.48
C TYR A 469 -6.25 19.21 -2.88
N ARG A 470 -5.80 20.28 -2.19
CA ARG A 470 -6.65 21.34 -1.63
C ARG A 470 -7.54 21.97 -2.69
N GLU A 471 -6.94 22.37 -3.82
CA GLU A 471 -7.64 23.01 -4.93
C GLU A 471 -8.55 22.03 -5.68
N GLY A 472 -8.09 20.77 -5.88
CA GLY A 472 -8.90 19.73 -6.51
C GLY A 472 -10.16 19.39 -5.72
N LEU A 473 -10.04 19.29 -4.40
CA LEU A 473 -11.19 19.02 -3.54
C LEU A 473 -12.20 20.19 -3.55
N LEU A 474 -11.71 21.44 -3.47
CA LEU A 474 -12.57 22.62 -3.59
C LEU A 474 -13.30 22.68 -4.93
N LEU A 475 -12.59 22.37 -6.01
CA LEU A 475 -13.16 22.34 -7.35
C LEU A 475 -14.21 21.25 -7.48
N PHE A 476 -13.95 20.06 -6.94
CA PHE A 476 -14.89 18.93 -6.98
C PHE A 476 -16.22 19.30 -6.30
N GLU A 477 -16.17 19.80 -5.07
CA GLU A 477 -17.35 20.21 -4.30
C GLU A 477 -18.16 21.30 -5.03
N LEU A 478 -17.45 22.30 -5.55
CA LEU A 478 -18.09 23.38 -6.31
C LEU A 478 -18.76 22.88 -7.60
N MET A 479 -18.08 22.03 -8.37
CA MET A 479 -18.62 21.46 -9.61
C MET A 479 -19.80 20.54 -9.34
N GLN A 480 -19.74 19.76 -8.27
CA GLN A 480 -20.83 18.89 -7.85
C GLN A 480 -22.09 19.73 -7.57
N ASP A 481 -21.96 20.79 -6.76
CA ASP A 481 -23.08 21.63 -6.38
C ASP A 481 -23.63 22.48 -7.56
N LYS A 482 -22.73 23.16 -8.28
CA LYS A 482 -23.16 24.15 -9.31
C LYS A 482 -23.53 23.54 -10.65
N ILE A 483 -22.84 22.46 -11.06
CA ILE A 483 -23.01 21.92 -12.41
C ILE A 483 -23.68 20.55 -12.36
N TRP A 484 -23.14 19.58 -11.64
CA TRP A 484 -23.61 18.20 -11.79
C TRP A 484 -24.98 17.97 -11.15
N GLU A 485 -25.17 18.38 -9.91
CA GLU A 485 -26.51 18.31 -9.27
C GLU A 485 -27.46 19.37 -9.81
N GLY A 486 -26.96 20.55 -10.18
CA GLY A 486 -27.75 21.59 -10.84
C GLY A 486 -28.40 21.09 -12.13
N ALA A 487 -27.57 20.55 -13.06
CA ALA A 487 -28.06 20.01 -14.33
C ALA A 487 -29.02 18.82 -14.15
N LYS A 488 -28.74 17.94 -13.18
CA LYS A 488 -29.56 16.76 -12.89
C LYS A 488 -30.95 17.12 -12.34
N ASN A 489 -31.01 18.18 -11.54
CA ASN A 489 -32.26 18.66 -10.90
C ASN A 489 -33.06 19.64 -11.78
N ASP A 490 -32.44 20.24 -12.79
CA ASP A 490 -33.11 21.14 -13.74
C ASP A 490 -33.80 20.36 -14.84
N SER A 491 -34.93 19.74 -14.49
CA SER A 491 -35.73 18.97 -15.46
C SER A 491 -36.36 19.82 -16.57
N ILE A 492 -36.62 21.11 -16.32
CA ILE A 492 -37.21 22.05 -17.30
C ILE A 492 -36.13 22.43 -18.31
N GLY A 493 -34.99 22.94 -17.86
CA GLY A 493 -33.89 23.33 -18.75
C GLY A 493 -33.36 22.14 -19.56
N LEU A 494 -33.27 20.96 -18.96
CA LEU A 494 -32.84 19.74 -19.66
C LEU A 494 -33.82 19.34 -20.77
N GLN A 495 -35.15 19.50 -20.53
CA GLN A 495 -36.17 19.22 -21.55
C GLN A 495 -36.15 20.29 -22.69
N GLU A 496 -35.94 21.55 -22.36
CA GLU A 496 -35.78 22.62 -23.34
C GLU A 496 -34.53 22.41 -24.18
N PHE A 497 -33.40 22.08 -23.55
CA PHE A 497 -32.15 21.77 -24.22
C PHE A 497 -32.27 20.58 -25.18
N TYR A 498 -32.99 19.51 -24.77
CA TYR A 498 -33.32 18.41 -25.67
C TYR A 498 -34.13 18.88 -26.90
N ASN A 499 -35.18 19.66 -26.71
CA ASN A 499 -36.03 20.12 -27.80
C ASN A 499 -35.26 20.94 -28.84
N LEU A 500 -34.29 21.75 -28.38
CA LEU A 500 -33.44 22.56 -29.25
C LEU A 500 -32.38 21.72 -29.98
N ASN A 501 -31.90 20.65 -29.35
CA ASN A 501 -30.74 19.87 -29.81
C ASN A 501 -31.08 18.44 -30.24
N LYS A 502 -32.37 18.06 -30.33
CA LYS A 502 -32.83 16.69 -30.59
C LYS A 502 -32.23 16.02 -31.82
N GLN A 503 -31.83 16.83 -32.84
CA GLN A 503 -31.17 16.31 -34.05
C GLN A 503 -29.76 15.73 -33.79
N ASN A 504 -29.15 16.05 -32.68
CA ASN A 504 -27.85 15.53 -32.29
C ASN A 504 -27.95 14.15 -31.58
N TYR A 505 -29.16 13.79 -31.14
CA TYR A 505 -29.42 12.55 -30.40
C TYR A 505 -30.11 11.56 -31.31
N ILE A 506 -29.31 10.78 -32.06
CA ILE A 506 -29.82 9.83 -33.05
C ILE A 506 -29.39 8.43 -32.68
N TRP A 507 -30.25 7.48 -32.95
CA TRP A 507 -29.90 6.09 -33.12
C TRP A 507 -29.43 5.88 -34.56
N PRO A 508 -28.20 5.41 -34.80
CA PRO A 508 -27.79 4.98 -36.14
C PRO A 508 -28.59 3.77 -36.59
N ASP A 509 -28.43 3.36 -37.86
CA ASP A 509 -28.98 2.10 -38.35
C ASP A 509 -28.60 0.93 -37.47
N ARG A 510 -29.60 0.12 -37.08
CA ARG A 510 -29.46 -1.00 -36.14
C ARG A 510 -30.10 -2.25 -36.69
N ILE A 511 -29.60 -3.40 -36.20
CA ILE A 511 -30.34 -4.66 -36.31
C ILE A 511 -30.93 -4.99 -34.93
N GLU A 512 -32.14 -5.57 -34.94
CA GLU A 512 -32.64 -6.31 -33.79
C GLU A 512 -32.45 -7.80 -34.09
N GLY A 513 -31.84 -8.57 -33.17
CA GLY A 513 -31.57 -9.97 -33.43
C GLY A 513 -30.55 -10.58 -32.50
N SER A 514 -30.03 -11.70 -32.90
CA SER A 514 -29.06 -12.50 -32.17
C SER A 514 -27.81 -12.74 -33.01
N VAL A 515 -26.64 -12.64 -32.40
CA VAL A 515 -25.34 -12.89 -32.99
C VAL A 515 -24.66 -14.00 -32.23
N ALA A 516 -24.09 -14.99 -32.93
CA ALA A 516 -23.21 -15.97 -32.34
C ALA A 516 -21.84 -15.90 -33.01
N ARG A 517 -20.79 -15.88 -32.21
CA ARG A 517 -19.38 -15.78 -32.62
C ARG A 517 -18.55 -16.91 -32.03
N SER A 518 -17.65 -17.51 -32.83
CA SER A 518 -16.67 -18.49 -32.38
C SER A 518 -15.42 -18.46 -33.26
N SER A 519 -14.27 -18.79 -32.72
CA SER A 519 -13.03 -19.01 -33.48
C SER A 519 -13.07 -20.30 -34.31
N LYS A 520 -14.06 -21.17 -34.10
CA LYS A 520 -14.17 -22.48 -34.78
C LYS A 520 -15.47 -22.60 -35.57
N ALA A 521 -15.37 -22.73 -36.89
CA ALA A 521 -16.52 -22.83 -37.81
C ALA A 521 -17.52 -23.96 -37.43
N LYS A 522 -17.04 -25.06 -36.86
CA LYS A 522 -17.89 -26.21 -36.50
C LYS A 522 -18.98 -25.85 -35.50
N TYR A 523 -18.67 -24.94 -34.54
CA TYR A 523 -19.66 -24.52 -33.55
C TYR A 523 -20.70 -23.60 -34.16
N ILE A 524 -20.30 -22.65 -34.99
CA ILE A 524 -21.24 -21.71 -35.65
C ILE A 524 -22.17 -22.44 -36.63
N LYS A 525 -21.67 -23.46 -37.36
CA LYS A 525 -22.52 -24.34 -38.17
C LYS A 525 -23.60 -25.06 -37.35
N ARG A 526 -23.24 -25.45 -36.10
CA ARG A 526 -24.21 -26.07 -35.17
C ARG A 526 -25.21 -25.04 -34.65
N VAL A 527 -24.78 -23.84 -34.26
CA VAL A 527 -25.69 -22.77 -33.85
C VAL A 527 -26.70 -22.49 -34.96
N ARG A 528 -26.23 -22.32 -36.21
CA ARG A 528 -27.12 -22.11 -37.37
C ARG A 528 -28.17 -23.20 -37.53
N LYS A 529 -27.80 -24.50 -37.35
CA LYS A 529 -28.77 -25.62 -37.40
C LYS A 529 -29.78 -25.56 -36.25
N TYR A 530 -29.38 -25.13 -35.07
CA TYR A 530 -30.30 -24.97 -33.93
C TYR A 530 -31.26 -23.79 -34.15
N TRP A 531 -30.77 -22.64 -34.60
CA TRP A 531 -31.61 -21.45 -34.89
C TRP A 531 -32.57 -21.72 -36.04
N ALA A 532 -32.16 -22.46 -37.08
CA ALA A 532 -33.06 -22.90 -38.14
C ALA A 532 -34.20 -23.83 -37.65
N LYS A 533 -34.07 -24.38 -36.43
CA LYS A 533 -35.10 -25.17 -35.73
C LYS A 533 -35.74 -24.41 -34.56
N ASN A 534 -35.60 -23.09 -34.54
CA ASN A 534 -36.15 -22.20 -33.51
C ASN A 534 -35.76 -22.56 -32.06
N LYS A 535 -34.56 -23.13 -31.85
CA LYS A 535 -34.06 -23.39 -30.50
C LYS A 535 -33.56 -22.13 -29.84
N SER A 536 -33.83 -22.00 -28.53
CA SER A 536 -33.44 -20.83 -27.76
C SER A 536 -31.92 -20.75 -27.57
N ILE A 537 -31.39 -19.52 -27.40
CA ILE A 537 -29.97 -19.27 -27.11
C ILE A 537 -29.57 -20.02 -25.83
N LYS A 538 -30.40 -20.01 -24.80
CA LYS A 538 -30.13 -20.68 -23.51
C LYS A 538 -29.84 -22.17 -23.72
N LEU A 539 -30.69 -22.87 -24.47
CA LEU A 539 -30.50 -24.28 -24.75
C LEU A 539 -29.21 -24.53 -25.54
N ILE A 540 -28.89 -23.66 -26.51
CA ILE A 540 -27.71 -23.80 -27.35
C ILE A 540 -26.43 -23.56 -26.54
N ASP A 541 -26.46 -22.58 -25.65
CA ASP A 541 -25.39 -22.25 -24.74
C ASP A 541 -25.07 -23.41 -23.79
N GLU A 542 -26.08 -23.96 -23.15
CA GLU A 542 -25.97 -25.16 -22.29
C GLU A 542 -25.34 -26.38 -23.02
N VAL A 543 -25.62 -26.54 -24.31
CA VAL A 543 -25.08 -27.65 -25.10
C VAL A 543 -23.66 -27.41 -25.61
N LEU A 544 -23.36 -26.19 -26.07
CA LEU A 544 -22.09 -25.85 -26.72
C LEU A 544 -21.01 -25.33 -25.79
N ASN A 545 -21.41 -24.70 -24.69
CA ASN A 545 -20.51 -24.06 -23.70
C ASN A 545 -20.40 -24.87 -22.39
N LYS A 546 -21.00 -26.06 -22.28
CA LYS A 546 -21.04 -26.87 -21.04
C LYS A 546 -19.68 -27.11 -20.37
N LYS A 547 -18.62 -27.31 -21.14
CA LYS A 547 -17.27 -27.64 -20.63
C LYS A 547 -16.32 -26.44 -20.73
N GLN A 548 -16.48 -25.59 -21.70
CA GLN A 548 -15.70 -24.37 -21.97
C GLN A 548 -16.49 -23.46 -22.90
N GLN A 549 -16.20 -22.18 -22.88
CA GLN A 549 -16.85 -21.20 -23.74
C GLN A 549 -16.37 -21.36 -25.21
N ASN A 550 -17.19 -22.01 -26.02
CA ASN A 550 -16.92 -22.23 -27.44
C ASN A 550 -17.62 -21.23 -28.35
N VAL A 551 -18.72 -20.62 -27.87
CA VAL A 551 -19.56 -19.68 -28.63
C VAL A 551 -19.89 -18.52 -27.71
N ILE A 552 -19.79 -17.29 -28.24
CA ILE A 552 -20.23 -16.09 -27.59
C ILE A 552 -21.53 -15.63 -28.24
N PHE A 553 -22.57 -15.39 -27.46
CA PHE A 553 -23.85 -14.92 -27.93
C PHE A 553 -24.05 -13.45 -27.53
N SER A 554 -24.59 -12.65 -28.45
CA SER A 554 -25.13 -11.31 -28.21
C SER A 554 -26.55 -11.25 -28.74
N ASN A 555 -27.45 -10.63 -27.99
CA ASN A 555 -28.86 -10.56 -28.35
C ASN A 555 -29.44 -9.19 -28.03
N GLY A 556 -30.32 -8.68 -28.87
CA GLY A 556 -30.96 -7.39 -28.72
C GLY A 556 -30.76 -6.46 -29.91
N GLU A 557 -30.81 -5.16 -29.66
CA GLU A 557 -30.52 -4.13 -30.66
C GLU A 557 -29.03 -3.87 -30.73
N LEU A 558 -28.46 -3.93 -31.93
CA LEU A 558 -27.04 -3.72 -32.19
C LEU A 558 -26.88 -2.72 -33.35
N GLU A 559 -26.14 -1.65 -33.09
CA GLU A 559 -25.81 -0.64 -34.12
C GLU A 559 -24.97 -1.23 -35.24
N LEU A 560 -25.22 -0.82 -36.48
CA LEU A 560 -24.36 -1.23 -37.59
C LEU A 560 -22.96 -0.63 -37.37
N GLY A 561 -21.98 -1.51 -37.27
CA GLY A 561 -20.60 -1.12 -36.87
C GLY A 561 -20.22 -1.52 -35.45
N HIS A 562 -21.17 -2.03 -34.65
CA HIS A 562 -20.87 -2.57 -33.33
C HIS A 562 -19.81 -3.68 -33.41
N PRO A 563 -18.82 -3.74 -32.50
CA PRO A 563 -17.69 -4.70 -32.57
C PRO A 563 -18.09 -6.18 -32.58
N THR A 564 -19.28 -6.52 -32.15
CA THR A 564 -19.81 -7.89 -32.19
C THR A 564 -20.37 -8.28 -33.57
N LEU A 565 -20.55 -7.32 -34.47
CA LEU A 565 -21.08 -7.53 -35.81
C LEU A 565 -19.94 -7.61 -36.83
N PRO A 566 -20.00 -8.56 -37.81
CA PRO A 566 -19.07 -8.54 -38.93
C PRO A 566 -19.36 -7.36 -39.87
N LYS A 567 -18.31 -6.68 -40.33
CA LYS A 567 -18.41 -5.48 -41.19
C LYS A 567 -18.63 -5.84 -42.68
N SER A 568 -18.38 -7.07 -43.06
CA SER A 568 -18.18 -7.49 -44.45
C SER A 568 -19.47 -7.84 -45.22
N ILE A 569 -20.66 -7.70 -44.64
CA ILE A 569 -21.90 -8.11 -45.28
C ILE A 569 -23.04 -7.08 -45.12
N PRO A 570 -23.93 -6.99 -46.13
CA PRO A 570 -25.22 -6.25 -45.94
C PRO A 570 -26.13 -7.08 -45.04
N TYR A 571 -26.72 -6.42 -44.02
CA TYR A 571 -27.67 -7.07 -43.13
C TYR A 571 -29.05 -7.16 -43.78
N LYS A 572 -29.68 -8.33 -43.62
CA LYS A 572 -31.05 -8.65 -44.09
C LYS A 572 -31.77 -9.40 -42.98
N THR A 573 -33.07 -9.23 -42.90
CA THR A 573 -33.92 -10.01 -41.99
C THR A 573 -33.82 -11.50 -42.25
N GLY A 574 -33.84 -12.29 -41.19
CA GLY A 574 -33.70 -13.73 -41.21
C GLY A 574 -32.34 -14.25 -40.76
N LEU A 575 -32.17 -15.57 -40.94
CA LEU A 575 -30.96 -16.29 -40.50
C LEU A 575 -29.89 -16.25 -41.59
N SER A 576 -28.73 -15.66 -41.23
CA SER A 576 -27.59 -15.58 -42.16
C SER A 576 -26.94 -16.92 -42.48
N ASN A 577 -26.13 -16.93 -43.52
CA ASN A 577 -25.13 -17.98 -43.72
C ASN A 577 -24.00 -17.82 -42.66
N VAL A 578 -23.12 -18.81 -42.57
CA VAL A 578 -21.90 -18.69 -41.75
C VAL A 578 -20.97 -17.71 -42.43
N ILE A 579 -20.61 -16.67 -41.71
CA ILE A 579 -19.73 -15.59 -42.15
C ILE A 579 -18.38 -15.83 -41.53
N LYS A 580 -17.29 -15.67 -42.27
CA LYS A 580 -15.93 -15.68 -41.79
C LYS A 580 -15.36 -14.27 -41.92
N GLU A 581 -14.92 -13.72 -40.81
CA GLU A 581 -14.22 -12.41 -40.79
C GLU A 581 -13.06 -12.49 -39.80
N ASN A 582 -11.88 -12.15 -40.27
CA ASN A 582 -10.64 -12.31 -39.53
C ASN A 582 -10.49 -13.77 -39.01
N SER A 583 -10.22 -13.96 -37.72
CA SER A 583 -10.08 -15.25 -37.06
C SER A 583 -11.40 -15.81 -36.51
N ASN A 584 -12.54 -15.15 -36.76
CA ASN A 584 -13.82 -15.53 -36.20
C ASN A 584 -14.84 -15.95 -37.26
N PHE A 585 -15.76 -16.78 -36.82
CA PHE A 585 -16.95 -17.20 -37.60
C PHE A 585 -18.19 -16.69 -36.88
N TYR A 586 -19.16 -16.22 -37.67
CA TYR A 586 -20.40 -15.63 -37.17
C TYR A 586 -21.61 -16.29 -37.82
N VAL A 587 -22.72 -16.29 -37.13
CA VAL A 587 -24.07 -16.44 -37.66
C VAL A 587 -24.97 -15.45 -36.95
N ILE A 588 -25.86 -14.82 -37.72
CA ILE A 588 -26.73 -13.77 -37.24
C ILE A 588 -28.16 -14.13 -37.58
N ASN A 589 -29.05 -13.98 -36.64
CA ASN A 589 -30.49 -14.07 -36.86
C ASN A 589 -31.11 -12.70 -36.64
N VAL A 590 -31.38 -11.98 -37.72
CA VAL A 590 -31.94 -10.63 -37.69
C VAL A 590 -33.44 -10.72 -37.69
N THR A 591 -34.07 -10.20 -36.63
CA THR A 591 -35.53 -10.15 -36.51
C THR A 591 -36.12 -8.89 -37.18
N ALA A 592 -35.41 -7.76 -37.06
CA ALA A 592 -35.78 -6.51 -37.69
C ALA A 592 -34.56 -5.64 -38.08
N LEU A 593 -34.71 -4.85 -39.13
CA LEU A 593 -33.83 -3.73 -39.47
C LEU A 593 -34.48 -2.46 -38.99
N LYS A 594 -33.78 -1.70 -38.17
CA LYS A 594 -34.20 -0.42 -37.63
C LYS A 594 -33.39 0.69 -38.27
N PRO A 595 -34.02 1.57 -39.08
CA PRO A 595 -33.32 2.71 -39.70
C PRO A 595 -32.93 3.71 -38.63
N THR A 596 -32.09 4.66 -39.03
CA THR A 596 -31.72 5.84 -38.22
C THR A 596 -33.00 6.54 -37.72
N THR A 597 -33.05 6.76 -36.42
CA THR A 597 -34.19 7.44 -35.74
C THR A 597 -33.68 8.38 -34.67
N LEU A 598 -34.47 9.43 -34.36
CA LEU A 598 -34.20 10.27 -33.19
C LEU A 598 -34.38 9.43 -31.91
N LYS A 599 -33.47 9.61 -30.97
CA LYS A 599 -33.65 9.09 -29.61
C LYS A 599 -34.72 9.89 -28.91
N THR A 600 -35.57 9.25 -28.14
CA THR A 600 -36.47 9.94 -27.20
C THR A 600 -35.66 10.63 -26.11
N PHE A 601 -36.28 11.51 -25.35
CA PHE A 601 -35.66 12.18 -24.20
C PHE A 601 -35.03 11.17 -23.23
N GLU A 602 -35.79 10.14 -22.86
CA GLU A 602 -35.28 9.11 -21.92
C GLU A 602 -34.11 8.29 -22.49
N GLU A 603 -34.13 7.98 -23.79
CA GLU A 603 -33.05 7.27 -24.47
C GLU A 603 -31.78 8.13 -24.62
N ALA A 604 -31.95 9.44 -24.79
CA ALA A 604 -30.83 10.39 -24.91
C ALA A 604 -30.29 10.86 -23.55
N LYS A 605 -31.02 10.65 -22.46
CA LYS A 605 -30.86 11.33 -21.16
C LYS A 605 -29.40 11.34 -20.64
N GLY A 606 -28.65 10.24 -20.75
CA GLY A 606 -27.27 10.20 -20.28
C GLY A 606 -26.32 11.11 -21.06
N GLN A 607 -26.40 11.06 -22.39
CA GLN A 607 -25.62 11.93 -23.29
C GLN A 607 -26.10 13.39 -23.18
N LEU A 608 -27.43 13.59 -23.18
CA LEU A 608 -28.06 14.89 -23.04
C LEU A 608 -27.63 15.61 -21.76
N LEU A 609 -27.56 14.90 -20.61
CA LEU A 609 -27.13 15.48 -19.35
C LEU A 609 -25.65 15.93 -19.41
N ALA A 610 -24.77 15.13 -20.03
CA ALA A 610 -23.37 15.50 -20.19
C ALA A 610 -23.19 16.74 -21.07
N ASP A 611 -23.91 16.80 -22.20
CA ASP A 611 -23.89 17.96 -23.12
C ASP A 611 -24.47 19.21 -22.45
N TYR A 612 -25.53 19.07 -21.67
CA TYR A 612 -26.16 20.18 -20.92
C TYR A 612 -25.22 20.71 -19.83
N GLN A 613 -24.52 19.86 -19.14
CA GLN A 613 -23.49 20.26 -18.15
C GLN A 613 -22.39 21.13 -18.78
N ILE A 614 -21.95 20.80 -20.00
CA ILE A 614 -20.94 21.59 -20.72
C ILE A 614 -21.46 23.01 -21.01
N VAL A 615 -22.74 23.12 -21.43
CA VAL A 615 -23.34 24.44 -21.71
C VAL A 615 -23.47 25.26 -20.44
N LEU A 616 -24.02 24.67 -19.37
CA LEU A 616 -24.15 25.34 -18.08
C LEU A 616 -22.80 25.81 -17.54
N GLU A 617 -21.76 24.98 -17.68
CA GLU A 617 -20.40 25.33 -17.25
C GLU A 617 -19.86 26.52 -18.07
N SER A 618 -20.06 26.50 -19.38
CA SER A 618 -19.63 27.60 -20.25
C SER A 618 -20.31 28.94 -19.94
N GLU A 619 -21.62 28.94 -19.72
CA GLU A 619 -22.38 30.11 -19.30
C GLU A 619 -21.91 30.64 -17.94
N TRP A 620 -21.75 29.74 -16.99
CA TRP A 620 -21.26 30.08 -15.67
C TRP A 620 -19.82 30.63 -15.67
N ILE A 621 -18.91 30.12 -16.52
CA ILE A 621 -17.59 30.72 -16.69
C ILE A 621 -17.66 32.16 -17.16
N ASN A 622 -18.59 32.49 -18.06
CA ASN A 622 -18.80 33.89 -18.48
C ASN A 622 -19.25 34.77 -17.32
N ASP A 623 -20.13 34.28 -16.46
CA ASP A 623 -20.52 34.95 -15.23
C ASP A 623 -19.37 35.16 -14.27
N LEU A 624 -18.51 34.13 -14.10
CA LEU A 624 -17.32 34.23 -13.28
C LEU A 624 -16.33 35.27 -13.81
N ARG A 625 -16.15 35.36 -15.14
CA ARG A 625 -15.28 36.38 -15.76
C ARG A 625 -15.87 37.80 -15.58
N ALA A 626 -17.17 37.95 -15.53
CA ALA A 626 -17.82 39.22 -15.20
C ALA A 626 -17.67 39.58 -13.71
N LYS A 627 -17.70 38.57 -12.83
CA LYS A 627 -17.58 38.73 -11.37
C LYS A 627 -16.15 38.98 -10.88
N PHE A 628 -15.18 38.25 -11.43
CA PHE A 628 -13.80 38.31 -11.02
C PHE A 628 -12.90 38.94 -12.08
N LYS A 629 -12.27 40.06 -11.74
CA LYS A 629 -11.37 40.74 -12.66
C LYS A 629 -10.06 39.93 -12.85
N VAL A 630 -9.82 39.50 -14.09
CA VAL A 630 -8.58 38.83 -14.49
C VAL A 630 -7.63 39.86 -15.15
N VAL A 631 -6.37 39.89 -14.71
CA VAL A 631 -5.34 40.71 -15.34
C VAL A 631 -4.13 39.82 -15.63
N ILE A 632 -3.76 39.66 -16.89
CA ILE A 632 -2.61 38.88 -17.35
C ILE A 632 -1.43 39.81 -17.55
N ASN A 633 -0.26 39.44 -17.03
CA ASN A 633 1.01 40.13 -17.25
C ASN A 633 1.63 39.64 -18.54
N GLN A 634 1.53 40.46 -19.60
CA GLN A 634 2.00 40.12 -20.93
C GLN A 634 3.51 39.92 -21.02
N ASP A 635 4.31 40.64 -20.21
CA ASP A 635 5.75 40.49 -20.20
C ASP A 635 6.17 39.13 -19.62
N VAL A 636 5.49 38.70 -18.54
CA VAL A 636 5.70 37.39 -17.93
C VAL A 636 5.19 36.27 -18.83
N LEU A 637 4.05 36.45 -19.50
CA LEU A 637 3.54 35.49 -20.48
C LEU A 637 4.53 35.29 -21.65
N ALA A 638 5.12 36.37 -22.16
CA ALA A 638 6.14 36.27 -23.19
C ALA A 638 7.37 35.46 -22.74
N LYS A 639 7.79 35.60 -21.47
CA LYS A 639 8.87 34.77 -20.90
C LYS A 639 8.46 33.28 -20.84
N VAL A 640 7.21 33.00 -20.39
CA VAL A 640 6.67 31.63 -20.35
C VAL A 640 6.67 31.00 -21.73
N ASN A 641 6.15 31.71 -22.74
CA ASN A 641 6.14 31.26 -24.13
C ASN A 641 7.56 30.96 -24.66
N ALA A 642 8.51 31.83 -24.37
CA ALA A 642 9.89 31.62 -24.79
C ALA A 642 10.55 30.38 -24.17
N ILE A 643 10.20 30.06 -22.94
CA ILE A 643 10.74 28.86 -22.23
C ILE A 643 10.11 27.57 -22.74
N ILE A 644 8.80 27.57 -23.00
CA ILE A 644 8.07 26.37 -23.46
C ILE A 644 8.38 26.05 -24.92
N SER A 645 8.68 27.07 -25.74
CA SER A 645 9.01 26.89 -27.18
C SER A 645 10.45 26.43 -27.43
N ASN A 646 11.33 26.44 -26.42
CA ASN A 646 12.73 25.97 -26.49
C ASN A 646 12.85 24.54 -25.94
#